data_1e5dfcde9532dc7d29cbbb68b68d3e00
#
_entry.id   1e5dfcde9532dc7d29cbbb68b68d3e00
#
_cell.length_a   1.000
_cell.length_b   1.000
_cell.length_c   1.000
_cell.angle_alpha   90.00
_cell.angle_beta   90.00
_cell.angle_gamma   90.00
#
_symmetry.space_group_name_H-M   'P 1'
#
loop_
_entity.id
_entity.type
_entity.pdbx_description
1 polymer ?
#
loop_
_entity_poly.entity_id
_entity_poly.type
_entity_poly.pdbx_seq_one_letter_code
_entity_poly.pdbx_strand_id
1 'polypeptide(L)'
;VRANDEIRMKSSSGGMFTLIADYVFENNGFVCGASWRKDWLGVEHIIIDDKRDLDKLRGSKYVESSLGNIFSEIKKLLNDKKLVLFSGTPCQVSALNFYLGRDYENLITVDLLCNSIVPQKVWRKYLRENFSDNDIKDIEYINFRDKNKIGWDPAHCIYIKFKYGEYLSYGANNSYIKLFLRHISVKEECLKCKYRKFERAGDITIGDYWGVEDNDDKGVSLVLVNSLKGKEVFEKINQSNFNYKRVYNISNGGLGNSYNSFGNREYFFKNIDNDKFEVLYNNSMKFDIGLVGFYFASNYGAILTYYALYRLLKNEGFSIAVIDTINVKEGIAIEFSKKYYNHIIDYCDYNSLKKLNDTCDIFITASDQLWNREITNSLTANYKDIYFLDFVDNDKKKIAISTSIGDLNSFLHNGKSELILTKYYLSKFNSISLREKSGADYIKNNFNIEAENILDPVFLLDINEYENLIKNSTLNQNDYKNDKYIFCYFYNREYIDKANIIANKLNKKIIVSTIQEPAEDWLLLVKNADFIITDGFHGTCFSIIFNKKFICVRNDYYQSDLNRIKDILVKVKLENRVIPSLDIAIDNLKILTDEINYKEISNIINIEKDISIKWIKDALKKPKKKYDYNSDVINYLIKENNEKESEIHYLRNCIDGKQNWIKLFGIYNTKDYLMFYLFGIKISLKINEKNINKIAWWIPVRKWRDNFRNKFKI
;
A
#
# COMPACT_ATOMS: atom_id res chain seq x y z
N VAL A 1 29.38 -1.78 -14.86
CA VAL A 1 30.70 -2.45 -14.84
C VAL A 1 30.50 -3.95 -14.95
N ARG A 2 31.30 -4.59 -15.82
CA ARG A 2 31.44 -6.04 -15.97
C ARG A 2 32.93 -6.39 -15.84
N ALA A 3 33.28 -7.09 -14.76
CA ALA A 3 34.59 -7.72 -14.65
C ALA A 3 34.72 -8.91 -15.61
N ASN A 4 35.85 -9.58 -15.64
CA ASN A 4 35.98 -10.84 -16.37
C ASN A 4 35.01 -11.91 -15.80
N ASP A 5 34.70 -12.92 -16.58
CA ASP A 5 33.64 -13.90 -16.26
C ASP A 5 33.95 -14.68 -14.97
N GLU A 6 35.22 -15.01 -14.70
CA GLU A 6 35.62 -15.71 -13.49
C GLU A 6 35.26 -14.89 -12.22
N ILE A 7 35.58 -13.59 -12.21
CA ILE A 7 35.25 -12.68 -11.12
C ILE A 7 33.74 -12.50 -11.01
N ARG A 8 33.03 -12.35 -12.13
CA ARG A 8 31.58 -12.17 -12.17
C ARG A 8 30.86 -13.37 -11.58
N MET A 9 31.24 -14.60 -11.93
CA MET A 9 30.60 -15.81 -11.42
C MET A 9 30.81 -16.02 -9.92
N LYS A 10 31.91 -15.55 -9.35
CA LYS A 10 32.16 -15.55 -7.88
C LYS A 10 31.49 -14.38 -7.14
N SER A 11 30.87 -13.45 -7.83
CA SER A 11 30.29 -12.23 -7.28
C SER A 11 28.77 -12.26 -7.35
N SER A 12 28.06 -11.51 -6.50
CA SER A 12 26.60 -11.36 -6.59
C SER A 12 26.15 -10.54 -7.81
N SER A 13 27.01 -9.64 -8.31
CA SER A 13 26.75 -8.76 -9.45
C SER A 13 27.91 -8.79 -10.46
N GLY A 14 28.29 -7.67 -11.03
CA GLY A 14 29.33 -7.55 -12.08
C GLY A 14 30.78 -7.59 -11.59
N GLY A 15 31.08 -7.79 -10.29
CA GLY A 15 32.41 -8.05 -9.77
C GLY A 15 33.18 -6.85 -9.26
N MET A 16 32.60 -5.66 -9.17
CA MET A 16 33.30 -4.43 -8.80
C MET A 16 33.96 -4.50 -7.42
N PHE A 17 33.34 -5.15 -6.41
CA PHE A 17 33.96 -5.33 -5.09
C PHE A 17 35.35 -6.03 -5.19
N THR A 18 35.41 -7.12 -5.98
CA THR A 18 36.66 -7.86 -6.17
C THR A 18 37.73 -6.98 -6.79
N LEU A 19 37.40 -6.18 -7.81
CA LEU A 19 38.38 -5.29 -8.48
C LEU A 19 38.95 -4.23 -7.52
N ILE A 20 38.12 -3.66 -6.64
CA ILE A 20 38.57 -2.70 -5.62
C ILE A 20 39.43 -3.41 -4.57
N ALA A 21 39.06 -4.60 -4.13
CA ALA A 21 39.82 -5.40 -3.17
C ALA A 21 41.18 -5.80 -3.74
N ASP A 22 41.26 -6.22 -5.01
CA ASP A 22 42.52 -6.54 -5.70
C ASP A 22 43.46 -5.34 -5.72
N TYR A 23 42.98 -4.14 -6.07
CA TYR A 23 43.77 -2.91 -6.00
C TYR A 23 44.34 -2.67 -4.59
N VAL A 24 43.56 -2.94 -3.52
CA VAL A 24 44.02 -2.76 -2.15
C VAL A 24 45.10 -3.77 -1.78
N PHE A 25 44.95 -5.05 -2.15
CA PHE A 25 45.97 -6.07 -1.92
C PHE A 25 47.26 -5.80 -2.70
N GLU A 26 47.19 -5.33 -3.96
CA GLU A 26 48.35 -4.93 -4.76
C GLU A 26 49.12 -3.79 -4.10
N ASN A 27 48.48 -3.00 -3.23
CA ASN A 27 49.10 -1.94 -2.43
C ASN A 27 49.36 -2.37 -0.96
N ASN A 28 49.48 -3.65 -0.68
CA ASN A 28 49.72 -4.24 0.66
C ASN A 28 48.72 -3.73 1.72
N GLY A 29 47.48 -3.53 1.32
CA GLY A 29 46.41 -3.04 2.17
C GLY A 29 45.53 -4.14 2.78
N PHE A 30 44.56 -3.72 3.56
CA PHE A 30 43.63 -4.56 4.30
C PHE A 30 42.21 -4.37 3.77
N VAL A 31 41.44 -5.45 3.67
CA VAL A 31 40.06 -5.42 3.21
C VAL A 31 39.12 -5.84 4.34
N CYS A 32 38.19 -4.98 4.69
CA CYS A 32 37.18 -5.25 5.69
C CYS A 32 35.80 -5.39 5.04
N GLY A 33 35.10 -6.46 5.39
CA GLY A 33 33.72 -6.71 4.87
C GLY A 33 33.00 -7.78 5.64
N ALA A 34 31.74 -8.00 5.27
CA ALA A 34 30.86 -8.95 5.92
C ALA A 34 31.19 -10.40 5.54
N SER A 35 31.38 -11.25 6.53
CA SER A 35 31.65 -12.70 6.41
C SER A 35 30.65 -13.50 7.22
N TRP A 36 30.37 -14.75 6.82
CA TRP A 36 29.70 -15.70 7.69
C TRP A 36 30.55 -16.00 8.91
N ARG A 37 29.90 -16.08 10.08
CA ARG A 37 30.54 -16.61 11.29
C ARG A 37 30.89 -18.08 11.10
N LYS A 38 31.87 -18.58 11.85
CA LYS A 38 32.27 -20.01 11.82
C LYS A 38 31.15 -20.98 12.15
N ASP A 39 30.16 -20.53 12.93
CA ASP A 39 28.99 -21.33 13.32
C ASP A 39 27.82 -21.20 12.34
N TRP A 40 27.94 -20.41 11.28
CA TRP A 40 26.93 -20.11 10.28
C TRP A 40 25.64 -19.44 10.81
N LEU A 41 25.56 -19.21 12.13
CA LEU A 41 24.37 -18.67 12.81
C LEU A 41 24.26 -17.14 12.72
N GLY A 42 25.15 -16.50 12.00
CA GLY A 42 25.15 -15.06 11.81
C GLY A 42 26.26 -14.58 10.89
N VAL A 43 26.31 -13.28 10.71
CA VAL A 43 27.28 -12.57 9.88
C VAL A 43 28.05 -11.59 10.75
N GLU A 44 29.34 -11.44 10.50
CA GLU A 44 30.20 -10.47 11.18
C GLU A 44 31.14 -9.79 10.19
N HIS A 45 31.61 -8.58 10.50
CA HIS A 45 32.69 -7.99 9.74
C HIS A 45 34.03 -8.58 10.21
N ILE A 46 34.89 -8.87 9.24
CA ILE A 46 36.27 -9.31 9.48
C ILE A 46 37.22 -8.47 8.62
N ILE A 47 38.47 -8.40 9.04
CA ILE A 47 39.56 -7.80 8.28
C ILE A 47 40.45 -8.92 7.73
N ILE A 48 40.79 -8.84 6.46
CA ILE A 48 41.70 -9.77 5.78
C ILE A 48 42.81 -8.98 5.09
N ASP A 49 43.99 -9.57 5.02
CA ASP A 49 45.21 -9.04 4.35
C ASP A 49 45.73 -9.97 3.23
N ASP A 50 45.06 -11.11 3.04
CA ASP A 50 45.39 -12.09 2.03
C ASP A 50 44.26 -12.26 1.01
N LYS A 51 44.57 -12.14 -0.27
CA LYS A 51 43.62 -12.34 -1.38
C LYS A 51 42.97 -13.72 -1.38
N ARG A 52 43.64 -14.75 -0.84
CA ARG A 52 43.11 -16.11 -0.70
C ARG A 52 41.84 -16.17 0.19
N ASP A 53 41.73 -15.21 1.10
CA ASP A 53 40.58 -15.10 2.01
C ASP A 53 39.44 -14.26 1.45
N LEU A 54 39.55 -13.68 0.26
CA LEU A 54 38.56 -12.78 -0.32
C LEU A 54 37.18 -13.45 -0.53
N ASP A 55 37.14 -14.75 -0.76
CA ASP A 55 35.89 -15.51 -0.92
C ASP A 55 35.00 -15.48 0.35
N LYS A 56 35.58 -15.26 1.54
CA LYS A 56 34.80 -15.07 2.79
C LYS A 56 33.93 -13.81 2.75
N LEU A 57 34.41 -12.77 2.04
CA LEU A 57 33.73 -11.47 1.94
C LEU A 57 32.78 -11.38 0.75
N ARG A 58 33.00 -12.18 -0.31
CA ARG A 58 32.15 -12.20 -1.50
C ARG A 58 30.74 -12.70 -1.21
N GLY A 59 29.82 -12.36 -2.08
CA GLY A 59 28.43 -12.82 -2.00
C GLY A 59 27.55 -11.99 -1.05
N SER A 60 26.32 -11.73 -1.47
CA SER A 60 25.33 -11.02 -0.67
C SER A 60 24.90 -11.88 0.53
N LYS A 61 24.85 -11.26 1.69
CA LYS A 61 24.39 -11.88 2.94
C LYS A 61 23.21 -11.07 3.46
N TYR A 62 21.97 -11.58 3.28
CA TYR A 62 20.75 -10.89 3.72
C TYR A 62 20.48 -11.09 5.21
N VAL A 63 21.54 -10.89 6.01
CA VAL A 63 21.57 -11.02 7.47
C VAL A 63 22.37 -9.85 8.03
N GLU A 64 21.95 -9.31 9.16
CA GLU A 64 22.69 -8.26 9.88
C GLU A 64 24.10 -8.71 10.21
N SER A 65 25.09 -7.87 9.88
CA SER A 65 26.47 -8.13 10.21
C SER A 65 26.86 -7.43 11.51
N SER A 66 27.40 -8.18 12.46
CA SER A 66 27.98 -7.63 13.68
C SER A 66 29.30 -6.92 13.38
N LEU A 67 29.47 -5.74 13.94
CA LEU A 67 30.71 -4.95 13.76
C LEU A 67 31.74 -5.20 14.86
N GLY A 68 31.34 -5.69 16.05
CA GLY A 68 32.25 -5.94 17.15
C GLY A 68 33.23 -4.78 17.39
N ASN A 69 34.53 -5.07 17.37
CA ASN A 69 35.61 -4.10 17.56
C ASN A 69 36.23 -3.56 16.24
N ILE A 70 35.63 -3.87 15.10
CA ILE A 70 36.15 -3.55 13.77
C ILE A 70 36.53 -2.08 13.60
N PHE A 71 35.75 -1.16 14.10
CA PHE A 71 36.02 0.28 13.96
C PHE A 71 37.33 0.68 14.69
N SER A 72 37.59 0.10 15.86
CA SER A 72 38.85 0.36 16.60
C SER A 72 40.05 -0.27 15.92
N GLU A 73 39.87 -1.47 15.34
CA GLU A 73 40.92 -2.16 14.58
C GLU A 73 41.28 -1.38 13.29
N ILE A 74 40.27 -0.94 12.54
CA ILE A 74 40.47 -0.07 11.37
C ILE A 74 41.20 1.21 11.77
N LYS A 75 40.78 1.89 12.84
CA LYS A 75 41.42 3.12 13.31
C LYS A 75 42.91 2.91 13.63
N LYS A 76 43.25 1.76 14.21
CA LYS A 76 44.65 1.39 14.48
C LYS A 76 45.45 1.22 13.17
N LEU A 77 44.90 0.44 12.21
CA LEU A 77 45.54 0.26 10.90
C LEU A 77 45.75 1.58 10.15
N LEU A 78 44.75 2.48 10.21
CA LEU A 78 44.83 3.79 9.55
C LEU A 78 45.91 4.68 10.20
N ASN A 79 46.05 4.66 11.52
CA ASN A 79 47.09 5.37 12.23
C ASN A 79 48.50 4.80 11.93
N ASP A 80 48.58 3.48 11.70
CA ASP A 80 49.79 2.78 11.24
C ASP A 80 50.04 2.98 9.72
N LYS A 81 49.32 3.94 9.10
CA LYS A 81 49.44 4.31 7.67
C LYS A 81 49.20 3.16 6.70
N LYS A 82 48.44 2.14 7.12
CA LYS A 82 48.03 1.05 6.24
C LYS A 82 46.83 1.48 5.38
N LEU A 83 46.80 1.05 4.12
CA LEU A 83 45.65 1.21 3.24
C LEU A 83 44.55 0.26 3.70
N VAL A 84 43.34 0.78 3.91
CA VAL A 84 42.19 -0.02 4.36
C VAL A 84 41.01 0.21 3.43
N LEU A 85 40.42 -0.87 2.95
CA LEU A 85 39.09 -0.86 2.33
C LEU A 85 38.04 -1.29 3.36
N PHE A 86 37.04 -0.48 3.60
CA PHE A 86 35.85 -0.86 4.36
C PHE A 86 34.64 -0.97 3.43
N SER A 87 34.04 -2.15 3.36
CA SER A 87 32.78 -2.38 2.62
C SER A 87 31.64 -2.72 3.59
N GLY A 88 30.54 -1.97 3.50
CA GLY A 88 29.38 -2.17 4.37
C GLY A 88 28.11 -1.56 3.80
N THR A 89 27.03 -1.65 4.56
CA THR A 89 25.81 -0.90 4.23
C THR A 89 26.03 0.60 4.43
N PRO A 90 25.23 1.48 3.78
CA PRO A 90 25.44 2.93 3.92
C PRO A 90 25.43 3.43 5.37
N CYS A 91 24.57 2.85 6.20
CA CYS A 91 24.52 3.18 7.63
C CYS A 91 25.78 2.74 8.39
N GLN A 92 26.40 1.62 8.02
CA GLN A 92 27.65 1.14 8.61
C GLN A 92 28.84 2.02 8.17
N VAL A 93 28.90 2.41 6.89
CA VAL A 93 29.91 3.34 6.40
C VAL A 93 29.79 4.71 7.09
N SER A 94 28.56 5.23 7.20
CA SER A 94 28.31 6.48 7.92
C SER A 94 28.70 6.39 9.41
N ALA A 95 28.45 5.26 10.05
CA ALA A 95 28.83 5.02 11.43
C ALA A 95 30.37 4.96 11.61
N LEU A 96 31.09 4.32 10.67
CA LEU A 96 32.57 4.32 10.67
C LEU A 96 33.10 5.74 10.54
N ASN A 97 32.61 6.52 9.55
CA ASN A 97 33.05 7.88 9.32
C ASN A 97 32.84 8.76 10.58
N PHE A 98 31.67 8.59 11.23
CA PHE A 98 31.37 9.29 12.48
C PHE A 98 32.30 8.87 13.63
N TYR A 99 32.61 7.56 13.78
CA TYR A 99 33.49 7.04 14.79
C TYR A 99 34.94 7.55 14.62
N LEU A 100 35.41 7.65 13.38
CA LEU A 100 36.77 8.13 13.06
C LEU A 100 36.92 9.63 13.32
N GLY A 101 35.85 10.42 13.13
CA GLY A 101 35.76 11.85 13.42
C GLY A 101 36.62 12.76 12.53
N ARG A 102 37.31 12.20 11.54
CA ARG A 102 38.11 12.90 10.52
C ARG A 102 38.28 12.04 9.29
N ASP A 103 38.61 12.65 8.17
CA ASP A 103 38.96 11.93 6.96
C ASP A 103 40.37 11.34 7.05
N TYR A 104 40.53 10.18 6.43
CA TYR A 104 41.81 9.48 6.27
C TYR A 104 42.05 9.22 4.78
N GLU A 105 43.21 9.66 4.27
CA GLU A 105 43.60 9.45 2.87
C GLU A 105 43.75 7.96 2.54
N ASN A 106 44.21 7.17 3.51
CA ASN A 106 44.42 5.74 3.41
C ASN A 106 43.19 4.88 3.77
N LEU A 107 42.01 5.46 3.84
CA LEU A 107 40.72 4.74 3.96
C LEU A 107 39.92 4.84 2.66
N ILE A 108 39.58 3.73 2.07
CA ILE A 108 38.63 3.62 0.97
C ILE A 108 37.32 3.07 1.54
N THR A 109 36.21 3.76 1.31
CA THR A 109 34.90 3.30 1.76
C THR A 109 33.99 2.91 0.59
N VAL A 110 33.42 1.70 0.67
CA VAL A 110 32.45 1.19 -0.32
C VAL A 110 31.14 0.90 0.36
N ASP A 111 30.11 1.64 -0.01
CA ASP A 111 28.76 1.32 0.43
C ASP A 111 27.94 0.56 -0.63
N LEU A 112 26.92 -0.15 -0.16
CA LEU A 112 26.06 -0.96 -1.00
C LEU A 112 24.76 -0.23 -1.33
N LEU A 113 24.17 -0.49 -2.50
CA LEU A 113 22.76 -0.21 -2.75
C LEU A 113 21.94 -1.21 -1.93
N CYS A 114 21.68 -0.81 -0.67
CA CYS A 114 21.08 -1.68 0.34
C CYS A 114 19.55 -1.62 0.27
N ASN A 115 18.90 -2.77 0.09
CA ASN A 115 17.45 -2.88 0.17
C ASN A 115 16.97 -2.81 1.62
N SER A 116 17.50 -3.67 2.49
CA SER A 116 17.19 -3.75 3.92
C SER A 116 18.06 -4.83 4.58
N ILE A 117 17.93 -4.98 5.91
CA ILE A 117 18.70 -5.96 6.70
C ILE A 117 17.78 -6.75 7.60
N VAL A 118 17.95 -8.08 7.63
CA VAL A 118 17.26 -9.01 8.54
C VAL A 118 18.11 -9.20 9.80
N PRO A 119 17.54 -9.06 11.02
CA PRO A 119 18.25 -9.35 12.27
C PRO A 119 18.79 -10.77 12.32
N GLN A 120 19.99 -10.97 12.88
CA GLN A 120 20.61 -12.31 13.03
C GLN A 120 19.72 -13.32 13.75
N LYS A 121 18.86 -12.86 14.67
CA LYS A 121 17.90 -13.71 15.40
C LYS A 121 16.94 -14.42 14.44
N VAL A 122 16.48 -13.75 13.40
CA VAL A 122 15.57 -14.33 12.39
C VAL A 122 16.27 -15.42 11.59
N TRP A 123 17.53 -15.16 11.17
CA TRP A 123 18.34 -16.14 10.45
C TRP A 123 18.61 -17.39 11.30
N ARG A 124 19.04 -17.21 12.56
CA ARG A 124 19.27 -18.31 13.48
C ARG A 124 18.04 -19.18 13.67
N LYS A 125 16.87 -18.55 13.84
CA LYS A 125 15.61 -19.27 13.98
C LYS A 125 15.27 -20.07 12.72
N TYR A 126 15.37 -19.44 11.54
CA TYR A 126 15.15 -20.12 10.27
C TYR A 126 16.08 -21.33 10.10
N LEU A 127 17.37 -21.15 10.35
CA LEU A 127 18.36 -22.20 10.13
C LEU A 127 18.11 -23.40 11.09
N ARG A 128 17.92 -23.11 12.38
CA ARG A 128 17.71 -24.15 13.40
C ARG A 128 16.38 -24.91 13.29
N GLU A 129 15.39 -24.31 12.68
CA GLU A 129 14.10 -24.99 12.49
C GLU A 129 14.02 -25.79 11.19
N ASN A 130 14.91 -25.52 10.23
CA ASN A 130 14.95 -26.25 8.97
C ASN A 130 16.05 -27.31 8.91
N PHE A 131 17.07 -27.21 9.78
CA PHE A 131 18.23 -28.10 9.78
C PHE A 131 18.61 -28.50 11.22
N SER A 132 19.06 -29.73 11.41
CA SER A 132 19.57 -30.19 12.71
C SER A 132 20.88 -29.52 13.10
N ASP A 133 21.25 -29.56 14.37
CA ASP A 133 22.53 -29.03 14.84
C ASP A 133 23.74 -29.73 14.17
N ASN A 134 23.60 -31.00 13.77
CA ASN A 134 24.64 -31.74 13.05
C ASN A 134 24.74 -31.22 11.59
N ASP A 135 23.60 -31.02 10.91
CA ASP A 135 23.59 -30.45 9.57
C ASP A 135 24.26 -29.06 9.57
N ILE A 136 23.95 -28.22 10.57
CA ILE A 136 24.51 -26.86 10.69
C ILE A 136 26.04 -26.92 10.88
N LYS A 137 26.56 -27.87 11.65
CA LYS A 137 28.01 -28.06 11.82
C LYS A 137 28.72 -28.55 10.55
N ASP A 138 27.99 -29.22 9.67
CA ASP A 138 28.49 -29.76 8.43
C ASP A 138 28.34 -28.81 7.23
N ILE A 139 27.88 -27.57 7.45
CA ILE A 139 27.84 -26.53 6.42
C ILE A 139 29.26 -26.14 6.03
N GLU A 140 29.51 -26.12 4.73
CA GLU A 140 30.74 -25.62 4.12
C GLU A 140 30.58 -24.25 3.44
N TYR A 141 29.37 -23.96 2.96
CA TYR A 141 29.12 -22.76 2.19
C TYR A 141 27.65 -22.37 2.19
N ILE A 142 27.37 -21.05 2.27
CA ILE A 142 26.03 -20.47 2.11
C ILE A 142 26.09 -19.31 1.13
N ASN A 143 25.15 -19.31 0.18
CA ASN A 143 24.99 -18.21 -0.78
C ASN A 143 23.50 -17.90 -1.02
N PHE A 144 23.14 -16.62 -0.96
CA PHE A 144 21.78 -16.14 -1.25
C PHE A 144 21.55 -15.81 -2.73
N ARG A 145 22.60 -15.87 -3.55
CA ARG A 145 22.58 -15.48 -4.95
C ARG A 145 23.62 -16.28 -5.77
N ASP A 146 23.49 -17.59 -5.70
CA ASP A 146 24.44 -18.47 -6.39
C ASP A 146 24.12 -18.55 -7.89
N LYS A 147 24.89 -17.84 -8.71
CA LYS A 147 24.67 -17.78 -10.15
C LYS A 147 24.91 -19.11 -10.86
N ASN A 148 25.75 -19.98 -10.32
CA ASN A 148 25.97 -21.31 -10.88
C ASN A 148 24.75 -22.22 -10.74
N LYS A 149 23.84 -21.90 -9.79
CA LYS A 149 22.62 -22.66 -9.50
C LYS A 149 21.37 -22.08 -10.12
N ILE A 150 21.25 -20.73 -10.15
CA ILE A 150 19.99 -20.06 -10.53
C ILE A 150 20.17 -18.98 -11.60
N GLY A 151 21.38 -18.70 -12.08
CA GLY A 151 21.64 -17.51 -12.90
C GLY A 151 21.66 -16.22 -12.09
N TRP A 152 21.70 -15.09 -12.75
CA TRP A 152 21.61 -13.77 -12.13
C TRP A 152 20.17 -13.27 -12.00
N ASP A 153 19.26 -13.68 -12.88
CA ASP A 153 17.83 -13.36 -12.83
C ASP A 153 16.99 -14.65 -12.94
N PRO A 154 16.14 -15.01 -11.97
CA PRO A 154 15.77 -14.30 -10.75
C PRO A 154 16.82 -14.38 -9.63
N ALA A 155 17.10 -13.24 -9.04
CA ALA A 155 18.32 -12.99 -8.28
C ALA A 155 18.41 -13.62 -6.88
N HIS A 156 17.46 -14.38 -6.37
CA HIS A 156 17.44 -14.81 -4.98
C HIS A 156 17.23 -16.32 -4.80
N CYS A 157 18.07 -16.92 -3.97
CA CYS A 157 17.91 -18.30 -3.50
C CYS A 157 18.47 -18.41 -2.07
N ILE A 158 18.29 -19.55 -1.44
CA ILE A 158 19.16 -20.03 -0.37
C ILE A 158 19.84 -21.29 -0.89
N TYR A 159 21.12 -21.21 -1.15
CA TYR A 159 21.97 -22.34 -1.46
C TYR A 159 22.88 -22.63 -0.29
N ILE A 160 22.84 -23.87 0.22
CA ILE A 160 23.71 -24.36 1.30
C ILE A 160 24.40 -25.62 0.81
N LYS A 161 25.73 -25.64 0.88
CA LYS A 161 26.55 -26.82 0.64
C LYS A 161 26.95 -27.42 1.99
N PHE A 162 26.66 -28.68 2.18
CA PHE A 162 27.08 -29.50 3.31
C PHE A 162 28.20 -30.46 2.88
N LYS A 163 28.91 -31.04 3.82
CA LYS A 163 29.89 -32.10 3.54
C LYS A 163 29.30 -33.31 2.80
N TYR A 164 28.03 -33.59 3.00
CA TYR A 164 27.35 -34.79 2.47
C TYR A 164 26.34 -34.49 1.34
N GLY A 165 26.12 -33.22 0.97
CA GLY A 165 25.17 -32.84 -0.08
C GLY A 165 24.90 -31.36 -0.15
N GLU A 166 23.82 -30.99 -0.81
CA GLU A 166 23.45 -29.59 -0.99
C GLU A 166 21.95 -29.34 -0.82
N TYR A 167 21.60 -28.14 -0.38
CA TYR A 167 20.23 -27.63 -0.31
C TYR A 167 20.09 -26.40 -1.19
N LEU A 168 19.10 -26.39 -2.06
CA LEU A 168 18.75 -25.25 -2.89
C LEU A 168 17.26 -24.93 -2.75
N SER A 169 16.94 -23.69 -2.38
CA SER A 169 15.58 -23.19 -2.33
C SER A 169 15.48 -21.87 -3.08
N TYR A 170 14.66 -21.82 -4.12
CA TYR A 170 14.42 -20.62 -4.91
C TYR A 170 13.67 -19.56 -4.09
N GLY A 171 14.01 -18.29 -4.29
CA GLY A 171 13.42 -17.18 -3.54
C GLY A 171 11.89 -17.10 -3.61
N ALA A 172 11.32 -17.43 -4.76
CA ALA A 172 9.88 -17.50 -4.96
C ALA A 172 9.16 -18.53 -4.06
N ASN A 173 9.87 -19.57 -3.58
CA ASN A 173 9.32 -20.64 -2.74
C ASN A 173 9.87 -20.64 -1.31
N ASN A 174 10.84 -19.78 -1.01
CA ASN A 174 11.50 -19.75 0.29
C ASN A 174 10.87 -18.73 1.24
N SER A 175 10.40 -19.17 2.40
CA SER A 175 9.74 -18.32 3.40
C SER A 175 10.65 -17.21 3.95
N TYR A 176 11.93 -17.48 4.19
CA TYR A 176 12.90 -16.48 4.66
C TYR A 176 13.07 -15.35 3.63
N ILE A 177 13.30 -15.72 2.36
CA ILE A 177 13.46 -14.74 1.27
C ILE A 177 12.17 -13.95 1.02
N LYS A 178 11.01 -14.60 1.07
CA LYS A 178 9.71 -13.91 0.95
C LYS A 178 9.48 -12.89 2.06
N LEU A 179 9.76 -13.24 3.31
CA LEU A 179 9.66 -12.32 4.44
C LEU A 179 10.63 -11.14 4.31
N PHE A 180 11.85 -11.38 3.80
CA PHE A 180 12.84 -10.35 3.50
C PHE A 180 12.38 -9.41 2.39
N LEU A 181 11.96 -9.93 1.23
CA LEU A 181 11.52 -9.14 0.08
C LEU A 181 10.23 -8.35 0.35
N ARG A 182 9.38 -8.86 1.24
CA ARG A 182 8.18 -8.16 1.71
C ARG A 182 8.44 -7.22 2.89
N HIS A 183 9.69 -7.03 3.28
CA HIS A 183 10.10 -6.17 4.40
C HIS A 183 9.41 -6.50 5.74
N ILE A 184 8.96 -7.73 5.92
CA ILE A 184 8.31 -8.20 7.16
C ILE A 184 9.36 -8.48 8.23
N SER A 185 10.42 -9.22 7.88
CA SER A 185 11.46 -9.68 8.80
C SER A 185 12.64 -8.74 8.96
N VAL A 186 12.61 -7.57 8.35
CA VAL A 186 13.72 -6.60 8.36
C VAL A 186 13.72 -5.72 9.59
N LYS A 187 14.83 -5.04 9.86
CA LYS A 187 14.91 -4.03 10.95
C LYS A 187 13.96 -2.87 10.70
N GLU A 188 13.40 -2.31 11.76
CA GLU A 188 12.44 -1.19 11.67
C GLU A 188 13.07 0.05 11.05
N GLU A 189 14.33 0.34 11.39
CA GLU A 189 15.07 1.48 10.87
C GLU A 189 15.25 1.40 9.34
N CYS A 190 15.19 0.19 8.77
CA CYS A 190 15.28 0.00 7.32
C CYS A 190 14.03 0.48 6.58
N LEU A 191 12.85 0.47 7.21
CA LEU A 191 11.61 0.96 6.62
C LEU A 191 11.63 2.48 6.42
N LYS A 192 12.32 3.21 7.30
CA LYS A 192 12.48 4.68 7.27
C LYS A 192 13.94 5.08 7.03
N CYS A 193 14.64 4.34 6.17
CA CYS A 193 16.08 4.49 5.98
C CYS A 193 16.44 5.81 5.30
N LYS A 194 17.17 6.69 6.01
CA LYS A 194 17.65 7.99 5.51
C LYS A 194 18.76 7.91 4.46
N TYR A 195 19.34 6.72 4.25
CA TYR A 195 20.46 6.50 3.32
C TYR A 195 20.04 6.04 1.93
N ARG A 196 18.75 5.97 1.63
CA ARG A 196 18.21 5.63 0.31
C ARG A 196 18.10 6.83 -0.61
N LYS A 197 19.19 7.48 -0.84
CA LYS A 197 19.26 8.70 -1.65
C LYS A 197 20.55 8.71 -2.47
N PHE A 198 20.66 9.65 -3.41
CA PHE A 198 21.87 9.76 -4.25
C PHE A 198 23.08 10.30 -3.50
N GLU A 199 22.89 11.07 -2.42
CA GLU A 199 24.00 11.45 -1.53
C GLU A 199 24.41 10.25 -0.70
N ARG A 200 25.55 9.69 -1.04
CA ARG A 200 26.05 8.43 -0.48
C ARG A 200 27.08 8.67 0.62
N ALA A 201 27.20 7.67 1.51
CA ALA A 201 28.13 7.72 2.64
C ALA A 201 29.54 7.26 2.28
N GLY A 202 29.69 6.40 1.27
CA GLY A 202 30.97 5.82 0.83
C GLY A 202 31.61 6.59 -0.33
N ASP A 203 32.92 6.41 -0.52
CA ASP A 203 33.65 6.94 -1.67
C ASP A 203 33.16 6.36 -2.98
N ILE A 204 32.77 5.08 -2.97
CA ILE A 204 32.17 4.36 -4.08
C ILE A 204 30.93 3.62 -3.56
N THR A 205 29.86 3.64 -4.34
CA THR A 205 28.66 2.81 -4.10
C THR A 205 28.56 1.72 -5.15
N ILE A 206 28.28 0.49 -4.74
CA ILE A 206 28.10 -0.63 -5.65
C ILE A 206 26.74 -1.31 -5.43
N GLY A 207 26.17 -1.84 -6.52
CA GLY A 207 24.89 -2.57 -6.49
C GLY A 207 24.63 -3.30 -7.80
N ASP A 208 23.45 -3.89 -7.93
CA ASP A 208 23.01 -4.47 -9.18
C ASP A 208 22.53 -3.39 -10.16
N TYR A 209 22.85 -3.52 -11.42
CA TYR A 209 22.28 -2.71 -12.49
C TYR A 209 21.20 -3.50 -13.24
N TRP A 210 19.95 -3.26 -12.85
CA TRP A 210 18.77 -3.88 -13.49
C TRP A 210 18.41 -3.16 -14.80
N GLY A 211 17.80 -3.89 -15.75
CA GLY A 211 17.38 -3.33 -17.03
C GLY A 211 18.52 -3.26 -18.08
N VAL A 212 19.45 -4.18 -18.00
CA VAL A 212 20.52 -4.34 -19.00
C VAL A 212 19.92 -4.95 -20.27
N GLU A 213 20.15 -4.29 -21.43
CA GLU A 213 19.62 -4.74 -22.72
C GLU A 213 20.28 -6.05 -23.20
N ASP A 214 21.60 -6.24 -22.91
CA ASP A 214 22.40 -7.38 -23.28
C ASP A 214 22.73 -8.27 -22.05
N ASN A 215 21.71 -8.74 -21.36
CA ASN A 215 21.88 -9.59 -20.18
C ASN A 215 22.42 -10.97 -20.56
N ASP A 216 23.66 -11.26 -20.15
CA ASP A 216 24.32 -12.56 -20.31
C ASP A 216 24.21 -13.46 -19.08
N ASP A 217 23.32 -13.11 -18.14
CA ASP A 217 23.03 -13.81 -16.89
C ASP A 217 24.21 -13.97 -15.91
N LYS A 218 25.32 -13.26 -16.16
CA LYS A 218 26.48 -13.24 -15.25
C LYS A 218 26.51 -12.02 -14.33
N GLY A 219 25.57 -11.08 -14.51
CA GLY A 219 25.40 -9.89 -13.69
C GLY A 219 26.23 -8.68 -14.10
N VAL A 220 25.68 -7.50 -13.81
CA VAL A 220 26.30 -6.20 -14.08
C VAL A 220 26.24 -5.33 -12.83
N SER A 221 27.39 -4.77 -12.41
CA SER A 221 27.45 -3.84 -11.27
C SER A 221 27.07 -2.42 -11.71
N LEU A 222 26.12 -1.81 -10.99
CA LEU A 222 25.99 -0.36 -10.92
C LEU A 222 27.06 0.18 -9.99
N VAL A 223 27.77 1.23 -10.42
CA VAL A 223 28.82 1.87 -9.65
C VAL A 223 28.58 3.37 -9.63
N LEU A 224 28.44 3.95 -8.44
CA LEU A 224 28.40 5.40 -8.24
C LEU A 224 29.74 5.83 -7.62
N VAL A 225 30.41 6.78 -8.23
CA VAL A 225 31.64 7.38 -7.73
C VAL A 225 31.28 8.68 -7.04
N ASN A 226 31.42 8.74 -5.72
CA ASN A 226 30.81 9.77 -4.88
C ASN A 226 31.83 10.81 -4.37
N SER A 227 33.14 10.50 -4.41
CA SER A 227 34.20 11.39 -3.93
C SER A 227 35.38 11.45 -4.92
N LEU A 228 36.24 12.45 -4.75
CA LEU A 228 37.50 12.55 -5.52
C LEU A 228 38.38 11.32 -5.29
N LYS A 229 38.51 10.87 -4.05
CA LYS A 229 39.23 9.65 -3.69
C LYS A 229 38.64 8.40 -4.37
N GLY A 230 37.30 8.27 -4.38
CA GLY A 230 36.62 7.20 -5.10
C GLY A 230 36.90 7.22 -6.60
N LYS A 231 37.00 8.42 -7.19
CA LYS A 231 37.38 8.60 -8.60
C LYS A 231 38.80 8.14 -8.86
N GLU A 232 39.76 8.56 -8.04
CA GLU A 232 41.15 8.13 -8.15
C GLU A 232 41.32 6.61 -8.05
N VAL A 233 40.61 5.98 -7.08
CA VAL A 233 40.62 4.53 -6.94
C VAL A 233 40.05 3.86 -8.18
N PHE A 234 38.90 4.32 -8.70
CA PHE A 234 38.31 3.76 -9.91
C PHE A 234 39.22 3.87 -11.15
N GLU A 235 39.95 4.99 -11.28
CA GLU A 235 40.89 5.21 -12.38
C GLU A 235 42.18 4.39 -12.24
N LYS A 236 42.63 4.08 -11.01
CA LYS A 236 43.82 3.26 -10.73
C LYS A 236 43.57 1.76 -10.83
N ILE A 237 42.31 1.28 -10.77
CA ILE A 237 42.03 -0.13 -10.99
C ILE A 237 42.39 -0.51 -12.42
N ASN A 238 43.04 -1.66 -12.58
CA ASN A 238 43.50 -2.15 -13.88
C ASN A 238 42.34 -2.31 -14.87
N GLN A 239 42.28 -1.39 -15.84
CA GLN A 239 41.20 -1.28 -16.83
C GLN A 239 41.07 -2.52 -17.76
N SER A 240 42.14 -3.35 -17.86
CA SER A 240 42.12 -4.58 -18.67
C SER A 240 41.21 -5.66 -18.04
N ASN A 241 40.88 -5.56 -16.78
CA ASN A 241 40.09 -6.55 -16.03
C ASN A 241 38.58 -6.34 -16.08
N PHE A 242 38.12 -5.23 -16.65
CA PHE A 242 36.69 -4.95 -16.72
C PHE A 242 36.29 -3.99 -17.85
N ASN A 243 35.04 -4.06 -18.25
CA ASN A 243 34.41 -3.13 -19.17
C ASN A 243 33.36 -2.30 -18.42
N TYR A 244 33.20 -1.03 -18.81
CA TYR A 244 32.13 -0.18 -18.26
C TYR A 244 31.51 0.74 -19.30
N LYS A 245 30.22 1.11 -19.04
CA LYS A 245 29.50 2.13 -19.81
C LYS A 245 28.91 3.13 -18.82
N ARG A 246 28.97 4.42 -19.14
CA ARG A 246 28.26 5.44 -18.37
C ARG A 246 26.76 5.36 -18.64
N VAL A 247 25.97 5.49 -17.58
CA VAL A 247 24.49 5.47 -17.64
C VAL A 247 23.95 6.70 -16.92
N TYR A 248 22.84 7.24 -17.43
CA TYR A 248 22.23 8.46 -16.90
C TYR A 248 20.89 8.16 -16.22
N ASN A 249 20.19 7.11 -16.69
CA ASN A 249 18.95 6.66 -16.08
C ASN A 249 19.25 5.48 -15.16
N ILE A 250 19.09 5.69 -13.85
CA ILE A 250 19.38 4.69 -12.83
C ILE A 250 18.05 4.30 -12.17
N SER A 251 17.68 3.03 -12.32
CA SER A 251 16.58 2.42 -11.56
C SER A 251 17.14 1.31 -10.68
N ASN A 252 17.11 1.51 -9.37
CA ASN A 252 17.47 0.50 -8.39
C ASN A 252 16.68 0.72 -7.10
N GLY A 253 16.06 -0.34 -6.57
CA GLY A 253 15.26 -0.29 -5.34
C GLY A 253 16.03 0.14 -4.07
N GLY A 254 17.36 0.17 -4.09
CA GLY A 254 18.21 0.74 -3.03
C GLY A 254 18.31 2.28 -3.07
N LEU A 255 17.78 2.91 -4.12
CA LEU A 255 17.68 4.36 -4.29
C LEU A 255 16.19 4.75 -4.32
N GLY A 256 15.79 5.76 -3.57
CA GLY A 256 14.43 6.26 -3.57
C GLY A 256 13.75 6.23 -2.20
N ASN A 257 12.43 6.29 -2.17
CA ASN A 257 11.64 6.44 -0.96
C ASN A 257 11.69 5.22 -0.02
N SER A 258 11.28 5.42 1.24
CA SER A 258 11.09 4.35 2.24
C SER A 258 10.15 3.25 1.72
N TYR A 259 10.34 2.02 2.18
CA TYR A 259 9.43 0.90 1.89
C TYR A 259 8.36 0.75 2.98
N ASN A 260 7.17 0.35 2.55
CA ASN A 260 6.20 -0.23 3.46
C ASN A 260 6.48 -1.73 3.64
N SER A 261 6.11 -2.28 4.79
CA SER A 261 6.07 -3.73 4.98
C SER A 261 4.82 -4.29 4.29
N PHE A 262 5.00 -5.32 3.47
CA PHE A 262 3.90 -5.97 2.75
C PHE A 262 3.39 -7.23 3.49
N GLY A 263 3.10 -7.07 4.78
CA GLY A 263 2.60 -8.13 5.65
C GLY A 263 2.54 -7.69 7.11
N ASN A 264 2.02 -8.55 7.99
CA ASN A 264 1.86 -8.27 9.42
C ASN A 264 3.20 -8.41 10.18
N ARG A 265 4.05 -7.38 10.03
CA ARG A 265 5.35 -7.29 10.70
C ARG A 265 5.22 -7.28 12.23
N GLU A 266 4.18 -6.65 12.75
CA GLU A 266 3.94 -6.57 14.20
C GLU A 266 3.72 -7.98 14.78
N TYR A 267 2.88 -8.80 14.13
CA TYR A 267 2.71 -10.20 14.49
C TYR A 267 4.04 -10.95 14.46
N PHE A 268 4.83 -10.78 13.40
CA PHE A 268 6.11 -11.49 13.24
C PHE A 268 7.05 -11.26 14.42
N PHE A 269 7.33 -10.01 14.76
CA PHE A 269 8.29 -9.71 15.83
C PHE A 269 7.75 -9.94 17.24
N LYS A 270 6.43 -9.82 17.45
CA LYS A 270 5.78 -10.14 18.71
C LYS A 270 5.88 -11.64 19.04
N ASN A 271 5.80 -12.49 18.03
CA ASN A 271 5.70 -13.95 18.21
C ASN A 271 6.99 -14.69 17.81
N ILE A 272 8.06 -13.99 17.43
CA ILE A 272 9.30 -14.62 16.92
C ILE A 272 9.94 -15.62 17.90
N ASP A 273 9.74 -15.44 19.19
CA ASP A 273 10.30 -16.33 20.21
C ASP A 273 9.41 -17.55 20.49
N ASN A 274 8.11 -17.45 20.23
CA ASN A 274 7.11 -18.43 20.66
C ASN A 274 6.67 -19.36 19.52
N ASP A 275 6.50 -18.82 18.32
CA ASP A 275 5.95 -19.57 17.20
C ASP A 275 7.06 -20.20 16.33
N LYS A 276 6.76 -21.35 15.70
CA LYS A 276 7.63 -21.92 14.67
C LYS A 276 7.75 -20.97 13.46
N PHE A 277 8.86 -21.02 12.76
CA PHE A 277 9.14 -20.11 11.63
C PHE A 277 8.07 -20.17 10.53
N GLU A 278 7.58 -21.37 10.23
CA GLU A 278 6.51 -21.54 9.24
C GLU A 278 5.18 -20.93 9.71
N VAL A 279 4.85 -21.03 11.00
CA VAL A 279 3.67 -20.37 11.59
C VAL A 279 3.83 -18.84 11.54
N LEU A 280 5.02 -18.33 11.88
CA LEU A 280 5.35 -16.92 11.75
C LEU A 280 5.19 -16.45 10.31
N TYR A 281 5.70 -17.21 9.35
CA TYR A 281 5.57 -16.88 7.93
C TYR A 281 4.10 -16.81 7.52
N ASN A 282 3.33 -17.87 7.75
CA ASN A 282 1.94 -17.96 7.31
C ASN A 282 1.06 -16.86 7.93
N ASN A 283 1.20 -16.60 9.24
CA ASN A 283 0.40 -15.59 9.93
C ASN A 283 0.86 -14.16 9.63
N SER A 284 2.15 -13.95 9.38
CA SER A 284 2.65 -12.63 8.97
C SER A 284 2.24 -12.23 7.54
N MET A 285 1.83 -13.19 6.73
CA MET A 285 1.30 -12.95 5.39
C MET A 285 -0.20 -12.61 5.40
N LYS A 286 -0.87 -12.71 6.56
CA LYS A 286 -2.29 -12.47 6.74
C LYS A 286 -2.56 -11.22 7.56
N PHE A 287 -3.72 -10.61 7.28
CA PHE A 287 -4.32 -9.54 8.06
C PHE A 287 -5.73 -9.94 8.46
N ASP A 288 -6.19 -9.43 9.61
CA ASP A 288 -7.59 -9.61 10.01
C ASP A 288 -8.53 -8.86 9.08
N ILE A 289 -8.14 -7.63 8.68
CA ILE A 289 -8.97 -6.70 7.94
C ILE A 289 -8.22 -6.15 6.72
N GLY A 290 -8.87 -6.23 5.54
CA GLY A 290 -8.56 -5.45 4.35
C GLY A 290 -9.47 -4.22 4.29
N LEU A 291 -8.90 -3.02 4.44
CA LEU A 291 -9.63 -1.76 4.47
C LEU A 291 -9.59 -1.09 3.10
N VAL A 292 -10.76 -0.90 2.48
CA VAL A 292 -10.96 -0.37 1.12
C VAL A 292 -11.65 0.99 1.18
N GLY A 293 -11.08 2.00 0.53
CA GLY A 293 -11.68 3.34 0.50
C GLY A 293 -10.80 4.40 -0.14
N PHE A 294 -11.16 5.66 0.01
CA PHE A 294 -10.48 6.81 -0.60
C PHE A 294 -9.31 7.33 0.23
N TYR A 295 -8.43 6.45 0.73
CA TYR A 295 -7.27 6.89 1.52
C TYR A 295 -6.30 7.80 0.74
N PHE A 296 -6.37 7.78 -0.59
CA PHE A 296 -5.54 8.54 -1.54
C PHE A 296 -6.15 9.89 -1.94
N ALA A 297 -7.41 10.15 -1.60
CA ALA A 297 -8.09 11.37 -2.04
C ALA A 297 -7.52 12.60 -1.32
N SER A 298 -7.08 13.59 -2.10
CA SER A 298 -6.48 14.82 -1.60
C SER A 298 -7.53 15.78 -1.03
N ASN A 299 -8.33 15.30 -0.07
CA ASN A 299 -9.21 16.14 0.74
C ASN A 299 -9.14 15.69 2.21
N TYR A 300 -9.21 16.64 3.13
CA TYR A 300 -9.02 16.37 4.57
C TYR A 300 -10.08 15.45 5.13
N GLY A 301 -11.29 15.51 4.59
CA GLY A 301 -12.37 14.63 4.98
C GLY A 301 -12.04 13.17 4.74
N ALA A 302 -11.65 12.82 3.51
CA ALA A 302 -11.28 11.45 3.17
C ALA A 302 -10.07 10.99 4.01
N ILE A 303 -9.02 11.83 4.12
CA ILE A 303 -7.81 11.51 4.89
C ILE A 303 -8.16 11.19 6.35
N LEU A 304 -8.90 12.08 7.01
CA LEU A 304 -9.14 12.00 8.45
C LEU A 304 -10.23 10.97 8.82
N THR A 305 -11.24 10.80 7.99
CA THR A 305 -12.25 9.74 8.17
C THR A 305 -11.63 8.35 8.07
N TYR A 306 -10.79 8.15 7.05
CA TYR A 306 -10.11 6.87 6.85
C TYR A 306 -9.11 6.58 7.98
N TYR A 307 -8.37 7.61 8.40
CA TYR A 307 -7.47 7.53 9.55
C TYR A 307 -8.22 7.20 10.84
N ALA A 308 -9.34 7.86 11.09
CA ALA A 308 -10.12 7.63 12.31
C ALA A 308 -10.61 6.17 12.39
N LEU A 309 -11.12 5.63 11.30
CA LEU A 309 -11.54 4.23 11.28
C LEU A 309 -10.35 3.26 11.41
N TYR A 310 -9.23 3.53 10.71
CA TYR A 310 -8.02 2.73 10.84
C TYR A 310 -7.53 2.69 12.30
N ARG A 311 -7.48 3.84 12.97
CA ARG A 311 -7.07 3.94 14.38
C ARG A 311 -8.04 3.23 15.32
N LEU A 312 -9.35 3.38 15.11
CA LEU A 312 -10.38 2.71 15.89
C LEU A 312 -10.22 1.19 15.82
N LEU A 313 -10.11 0.64 14.61
CA LEU A 313 -9.97 -0.80 14.40
C LEU A 313 -8.63 -1.32 14.95
N LYS A 314 -7.56 -0.55 14.81
CA LYS A 314 -6.25 -0.90 15.37
C LYS A 314 -6.26 -0.92 16.90
N ASN A 315 -6.93 0.03 17.53
CA ASN A 315 -7.08 0.08 19.01
C ASN A 315 -7.92 -1.10 19.54
N GLU A 316 -8.81 -1.67 18.73
CA GLU A 316 -9.53 -2.92 19.04
C GLU A 316 -8.65 -4.19 18.84
N GLY A 317 -7.40 -4.05 18.45
CA GLY A 317 -6.42 -5.14 18.34
C GLY A 317 -6.34 -5.82 16.98
N PHE A 318 -7.03 -5.31 15.95
CA PHE A 318 -6.98 -5.90 14.60
C PHE A 318 -5.72 -5.52 13.84
N SER A 319 -5.17 -6.46 13.10
CA SER A 319 -4.16 -6.20 12.07
C SER A 319 -4.86 -5.77 10.76
N ILE A 320 -4.43 -4.62 10.21
CA ILE A 320 -5.14 -3.97 9.10
C ILE A 320 -4.21 -3.77 7.92
N ALA A 321 -4.64 -4.21 6.74
CA ALA A 321 -4.07 -3.84 5.46
C ALA A 321 -4.93 -2.74 4.82
N VAL A 322 -4.33 -1.59 4.55
CA VAL A 322 -4.93 -0.56 3.70
C VAL A 322 -4.75 -0.98 2.25
N ILE A 323 -5.85 -1.08 1.49
CA ILE A 323 -5.80 -1.57 0.11
C ILE A 323 -5.78 -0.37 -0.84
N ASP A 324 -4.69 -0.24 -1.60
CA ASP A 324 -4.57 0.76 -2.65
C ASP A 324 -5.39 0.34 -3.87
N THR A 325 -6.44 1.09 -4.17
CA THR A 325 -7.38 0.77 -5.24
C THR A 325 -7.11 1.52 -6.55
N ILE A 326 -6.21 2.50 -6.59
CA ILE A 326 -6.01 3.37 -7.78
C ILE A 326 -4.53 3.61 -8.12
N ASN A 327 -3.60 3.18 -7.26
CA ASN A 327 -2.16 3.34 -7.47
C ASN A 327 -1.70 4.80 -7.64
N VAL A 328 -2.24 5.72 -6.83
CA VAL A 328 -1.80 7.11 -6.75
C VAL A 328 -0.46 7.17 -6.02
N LYS A 329 0.54 7.85 -6.59
CA LYS A 329 1.92 7.85 -6.07
C LYS A 329 2.29 9.09 -5.26
N GLU A 330 1.57 10.20 -5.46
CA GLU A 330 1.92 11.51 -4.90
C GLU A 330 0.67 12.25 -4.38
N GLY A 331 0.89 13.22 -3.51
CA GLY A 331 -0.13 14.10 -2.95
C GLY A 331 -0.20 14.01 -1.42
N ILE A 332 -0.89 14.99 -0.81
CA ILE A 332 -0.98 15.13 0.65
C ILE A 332 -1.52 13.87 1.35
N ALA A 333 -2.48 13.21 0.72
CA ALA A 333 -3.06 11.97 1.25
C ALA A 333 -2.06 10.82 1.25
N ILE A 334 -1.23 10.71 0.20
CA ILE A 334 -0.21 9.66 0.09
C ILE A 334 0.91 9.91 1.11
N GLU A 335 1.33 11.17 1.30
CA GLU A 335 2.33 11.49 2.32
C GLU A 335 1.82 11.24 3.74
N PHE A 336 0.57 11.60 4.01
CA PHE A 336 -0.10 11.26 5.26
C PHE A 336 -0.18 9.74 5.47
N SER A 337 -0.57 8.99 4.45
CA SER A 337 -0.70 7.54 4.53
C SER A 337 0.63 6.84 4.80
N LYS A 338 1.73 7.26 4.15
CA LYS A 338 3.08 6.77 4.41
C LYS A 338 3.54 7.02 5.86
N LYS A 339 3.04 8.08 6.49
CA LYS A 339 3.40 8.47 7.85
C LYS A 339 2.62 7.70 8.92
N TYR A 340 1.34 7.38 8.65
CA TYR A 340 0.41 6.90 9.67
C TYR A 340 -0.13 5.48 9.45
N TYR A 341 -0.07 4.92 8.24
CA TYR A 341 -0.50 3.55 8.00
C TYR A 341 0.68 2.59 7.96
N ASN A 342 0.58 1.49 8.70
CA ASN A 342 1.69 0.53 8.78
C ASN A 342 1.79 -0.36 7.55
N HIS A 343 0.67 -0.64 6.90
CA HIS A 343 0.60 -1.61 5.81
C HIS A 343 -0.35 -1.11 4.72
N ILE A 344 0.24 -0.71 3.60
CA ILE A 344 -0.50 -0.38 2.38
C ILE A 344 -0.17 -1.46 1.36
N ILE A 345 -1.19 -2.11 0.80
CA ILE A 345 -1.01 -3.15 -0.22
C ILE A 345 -1.37 -2.56 -1.58
N ASP A 346 -0.36 -2.40 -2.42
CA ASP A 346 -0.53 -2.00 -3.82
C ASP A 346 -1.09 -3.16 -4.64
N TYR A 347 -1.99 -2.87 -5.55
CA TYR A 347 -2.39 -3.83 -6.58
C TYR A 347 -2.12 -3.26 -7.98
N CYS A 348 -1.86 -4.16 -8.93
CA CYS A 348 -1.57 -3.76 -10.31
C CYS A 348 -2.77 -3.93 -11.25
N ASP A 349 -3.69 -4.86 -10.92
CA ASP A 349 -4.84 -5.23 -11.72
C ASP A 349 -5.93 -5.93 -10.87
N TYR A 350 -7.10 -6.16 -11.46
CA TYR A 350 -8.22 -6.81 -10.78
C TYR A 350 -7.91 -8.24 -10.27
N ASN A 351 -7.03 -8.98 -10.95
CA ASN A 351 -6.62 -10.31 -10.50
C ASN A 351 -5.74 -10.23 -9.25
N SER A 352 -4.93 -9.18 -9.13
CA SER A 352 -4.15 -8.90 -7.93
C SER A 352 -5.05 -8.58 -6.73
N LEU A 353 -6.15 -7.83 -6.94
CA LEU A 353 -7.17 -7.60 -5.90
C LEU A 353 -7.79 -8.92 -5.42
N LYS A 354 -8.13 -9.83 -6.32
CA LYS A 354 -8.68 -11.15 -5.96
C LYS A 354 -7.72 -11.95 -5.07
N LYS A 355 -6.41 -11.86 -5.25
CA LYS A 355 -5.42 -12.54 -4.40
C LYS A 355 -5.42 -12.05 -2.96
N LEU A 356 -6.02 -10.88 -2.67
CA LEU A 356 -6.18 -10.40 -1.30
C LEU A 356 -7.09 -11.30 -0.46
N ASN A 357 -7.94 -12.13 -1.09
CA ASN A 357 -8.72 -13.15 -0.40
C ASN A 357 -7.87 -14.17 0.34
N ASP A 358 -6.62 -14.40 -0.13
CA ASP A 358 -5.66 -15.27 0.56
C ASP A 358 -5.01 -14.58 1.77
N THR A 359 -5.11 -13.23 1.84
CA THR A 359 -4.38 -12.42 2.83
C THR A 359 -5.27 -11.77 3.89
N CYS A 360 -6.57 -11.60 3.63
CA CYS A 360 -7.51 -10.98 4.56
C CYS A 360 -8.74 -11.86 4.77
N ASP A 361 -9.27 -11.85 6.01
CA ASP A 361 -10.48 -12.61 6.37
C ASP A 361 -11.74 -11.74 6.42
N ILE A 362 -11.58 -10.44 6.71
CA ILE A 362 -12.64 -9.44 6.75
C ILE A 362 -12.27 -8.34 5.76
N PHE A 363 -13.20 -7.92 4.92
CA PHE A 363 -13.06 -6.77 4.05
C PHE A 363 -14.06 -5.69 4.46
N ILE A 364 -13.55 -4.48 4.65
CA ILE A 364 -14.34 -3.32 5.05
C ILE A 364 -14.26 -2.28 3.95
N THR A 365 -15.42 -1.90 3.40
CA THR A 365 -15.56 -0.68 2.63
C THR A 365 -15.95 0.42 3.60
N ALA A 366 -15.17 1.50 3.60
CA ALA A 366 -15.22 2.42 4.71
C ALA A 366 -15.35 3.84 4.27
N SER A 367 -16.38 4.42 4.79
CA SER A 367 -16.74 5.82 4.82
C SER A 367 -16.44 6.61 3.53
N ASP A 368 -16.87 7.87 3.48
CA ASP A 368 -16.90 8.68 2.28
C ASP A 368 -17.86 8.18 1.17
N GLN A 369 -17.92 8.86 0.05
CA GLN A 369 -18.88 8.64 -1.04
C GLN A 369 -18.52 7.45 -1.92
N LEU A 370 -18.18 6.31 -1.31
CA LEU A 370 -17.74 5.12 -2.03
C LEU A 370 -18.84 4.47 -2.89
N TRP A 371 -20.09 4.74 -2.57
CA TRP A 371 -21.24 4.25 -3.33
C TRP A 371 -21.90 5.34 -4.18
N ASN A 372 -21.28 6.52 -4.28
CA ASN A 372 -21.63 7.54 -5.25
C ASN A 372 -21.06 7.18 -6.63
N ARG A 373 -21.94 6.71 -7.53
CA ARG A 373 -21.56 6.20 -8.84
C ARG A 373 -20.94 7.26 -9.75
N GLU A 374 -21.30 8.52 -9.63
CA GLU A 374 -20.72 9.60 -10.42
C GLU A 374 -19.22 9.76 -10.10
N ILE A 375 -18.86 9.71 -8.82
CA ILE A 375 -17.47 9.80 -8.37
C ILE A 375 -16.70 8.52 -8.71
N THR A 376 -17.23 7.36 -8.33
CA THR A 376 -16.50 6.10 -8.42
C THR A 376 -16.31 5.62 -9.84
N ASN A 377 -17.28 5.85 -10.75
CA ASN A 377 -17.13 5.50 -12.16
C ASN A 377 -16.01 6.28 -12.86
N SER A 378 -15.80 7.54 -12.47
CA SER A 378 -14.70 8.35 -13.01
C SER A 378 -13.32 7.90 -12.52
N LEU A 379 -13.25 7.41 -11.27
CA LEU A 379 -12.00 6.98 -10.63
C LEU A 379 -11.58 5.56 -11.02
N THR A 380 -12.54 4.67 -11.25
CA THR A 380 -12.29 3.23 -11.43
C THR A 380 -12.69 2.70 -12.79
N ALA A 381 -12.47 3.43 -13.84
CA ALA A 381 -12.97 3.23 -15.22
C ALA A 381 -13.18 1.76 -15.68
N ASN A 382 -12.32 0.81 -15.24
CA ASN A 382 -12.40 -0.62 -15.58
C ASN A 382 -12.84 -1.52 -14.39
N TYR A 383 -12.99 -0.96 -13.17
CA TYR A 383 -13.26 -1.70 -11.92
C TYR A 383 -14.35 -1.02 -11.09
N LYS A 384 -15.51 -0.79 -11.71
CA LYS A 384 -16.62 0.04 -11.20
C LYS A 384 -17.15 -0.37 -9.84
N ASP A 385 -17.05 -1.66 -9.47
CA ASP A 385 -17.73 -2.23 -8.30
C ASP A 385 -16.80 -2.60 -7.15
N ILE A 386 -15.52 -2.19 -7.22
CA ILE A 386 -14.54 -2.53 -6.16
C ILE A 386 -14.96 -2.04 -4.78
N TYR A 387 -15.64 -0.89 -4.70
CA TYR A 387 -16.14 -0.37 -3.42
C TYR A 387 -17.43 -1.07 -2.92
N PHE A 388 -18.05 -1.91 -3.76
CA PHE A 388 -19.03 -2.91 -3.35
C PHE A 388 -18.38 -4.25 -3.00
N LEU A 389 -17.03 -4.30 -2.90
CA LEU A 389 -16.26 -5.49 -2.58
C LEU A 389 -16.56 -6.67 -3.51
N ASP A 390 -16.69 -6.37 -4.80
CA ASP A 390 -17.05 -7.33 -5.83
C ASP A 390 -15.95 -8.39 -6.06
N PHE A 391 -14.68 -8.04 -5.81
CA PHE A 391 -13.52 -8.93 -5.89
C PHE A 391 -13.39 -9.89 -4.71
N VAL A 392 -14.13 -9.64 -3.62
CA VAL A 392 -14.04 -10.41 -2.38
C VAL A 392 -14.86 -11.69 -2.48
N ASP A 393 -14.26 -12.81 -2.12
CA ASP A 393 -14.91 -14.12 -2.14
C ASP A 393 -16.06 -14.22 -1.12
N ASN A 394 -16.97 -15.16 -1.36
CA ASN A 394 -18.17 -15.27 -0.53
C ASN A 394 -17.92 -15.94 0.82
N ASP A 395 -16.81 -16.63 1.00
CA ASP A 395 -16.38 -17.18 2.27
C ASP A 395 -15.74 -16.13 3.19
N LYS A 396 -15.52 -14.91 2.69
CA LYS A 396 -14.98 -13.79 3.44
C LYS A 396 -16.09 -12.90 4.02
N LYS A 397 -15.81 -12.23 5.13
CA LYS A 397 -16.73 -11.28 5.75
C LYS A 397 -16.64 -9.93 5.07
N LYS A 398 -17.78 -9.36 4.67
CA LYS A 398 -17.90 -8.03 4.04
C LYS A 398 -18.68 -7.10 4.94
N ILE A 399 -18.14 -5.95 5.27
CA ILE A 399 -18.78 -4.95 6.13
C ILE A 399 -18.68 -3.58 5.46
N ALA A 400 -19.77 -2.83 5.47
CA ALA A 400 -19.78 -1.41 5.10
C ALA A 400 -19.91 -0.56 6.37
N ILE A 401 -18.92 0.31 6.62
CA ILE A 401 -18.93 1.13 7.83
C ILE A 401 -19.06 2.60 7.45
N SER A 402 -20.19 3.20 7.83
CA SER A 402 -20.48 4.62 7.61
C SER A 402 -20.27 5.05 6.15
N THR A 403 -20.50 4.15 5.20
CA THR A 403 -20.34 4.41 3.76
C THR A 403 -21.39 5.39 3.29
N SER A 404 -21.09 6.22 2.28
CA SER A 404 -22.03 7.19 1.73
C SER A 404 -22.42 6.87 0.30
N ILE A 405 -23.69 7.04 -0.02
CA ILE A 405 -24.24 6.99 -1.38
C ILE A 405 -24.15 8.35 -2.10
N GLY A 406 -23.76 9.41 -1.38
CA GLY A 406 -23.88 10.80 -1.86
C GLY A 406 -25.32 11.27 -1.81
N ASP A 407 -25.97 11.35 -2.95
CA ASP A 407 -27.41 11.55 -3.06
C ASP A 407 -28.07 10.38 -3.80
N LEU A 408 -29.39 10.28 -3.67
CA LEU A 408 -30.15 9.20 -4.29
C LEU A 408 -30.08 9.20 -5.82
N ASN A 409 -29.99 10.36 -6.46
CA ASN A 409 -29.91 10.44 -7.91
C ASN A 409 -28.59 9.88 -8.41
N SER A 410 -27.47 10.28 -7.80
CA SER A 410 -26.14 9.75 -8.10
C SER A 410 -26.02 8.24 -7.86
N PHE A 411 -26.72 7.73 -6.83
CA PHE A 411 -26.78 6.30 -6.54
C PHE A 411 -27.59 5.51 -7.58
N LEU A 412 -28.63 6.14 -8.15
CA LEU A 412 -29.57 5.54 -9.09
C LEU A 412 -29.24 5.81 -10.57
N HIS A 413 -28.21 6.56 -10.86
CA HIS A 413 -27.93 7.24 -12.13
C HIS A 413 -27.94 6.33 -13.38
N ASN A 414 -27.62 5.05 -13.25
CA ASN A 414 -27.31 4.19 -14.39
C ASN A 414 -28.39 3.16 -14.77
N GLY A 415 -29.64 3.37 -14.34
CA GLY A 415 -30.78 2.57 -14.79
C GLY A 415 -31.01 1.26 -14.01
N LYS A 416 -32.05 0.51 -14.43
CA LYS A 416 -32.54 -0.67 -13.71
C LYS A 416 -31.52 -1.79 -13.53
N SER A 417 -30.67 -2.03 -14.51
CA SER A 417 -29.69 -3.13 -14.50
C SER A 417 -28.60 -2.92 -13.46
N GLU A 418 -28.12 -1.69 -13.31
CA GLU A 418 -27.13 -1.33 -12.30
C GLU A 418 -27.71 -1.37 -10.88
N LEU A 419 -28.97 -1.04 -10.76
CA LEU A 419 -29.70 -1.13 -9.49
C LEU A 419 -29.82 -2.60 -9.01
N ILE A 420 -30.11 -3.51 -9.93
CA ILE A 420 -30.17 -4.96 -9.64
C ILE A 420 -28.79 -5.48 -9.22
N LEU A 421 -27.74 -5.07 -9.93
CA LEU A 421 -26.36 -5.44 -9.60
C LEU A 421 -25.93 -4.86 -8.24
N THR A 422 -26.30 -3.61 -7.96
CA THR A 422 -26.09 -2.98 -6.67
C THR A 422 -26.79 -3.76 -5.54
N LYS A 423 -28.06 -4.11 -5.71
CA LYS A 423 -28.80 -4.95 -4.75
C LYS A 423 -28.11 -6.29 -4.52
N TYR A 424 -27.63 -6.92 -5.60
CA TYR A 424 -26.87 -8.18 -5.52
C TYR A 424 -25.62 -8.01 -4.68
N TYR A 425 -24.78 -6.98 -4.93
CA TYR A 425 -23.58 -6.76 -4.13
C TYR A 425 -23.91 -6.43 -2.67
N LEU A 426 -24.87 -5.55 -2.42
CA LEU A 426 -25.28 -5.21 -1.05
C LEU A 426 -25.80 -6.44 -0.28
N SER A 427 -26.47 -7.36 -0.95
CA SER A 427 -26.94 -8.61 -0.32
C SER A 427 -25.80 -9.48 0.21
N LYS A 428 -24.58 -9.29 -0.29
CA LYS A 428 -23.37 -10.02 0.12
C LYS A 428 -22.71 -9.46 1.39
N PHE A 429 -23.13 -8.30 1.86
CA PHE A 429 -22.58 -7.75 3.08
C PHE A 429 -23.14 -8.44 4.33
N ASN A 430 -22.27 -8.67 5.30
CA ASN A 430 -22.63 -9.20 6.61
C ASN A 430 -23.30 -8.13 7.48
N SER A 431 -22.88 -6.87 7.31
CA SER A 431 -23.44 -5.70 7.99
C SER A 431 -23.21 -4.46 7.14
N ILE A 432 -24.19 -3.58 7.12
CA ILE A 432 -24.17 -2.33 6.36
C ILE A 432 -24.53 -1.19 7.29
N SER A 433 -23.70 -0.16 7.29
CA SER A 433 -24.05 1.15 7.87
C SER A 433 -23.69 2.28 6.94
N LEU A 434 -24.48 3.34 6.99
CA LEU A 434 -24.30 4.56 6.23
C LEU A 434 -24.24 5.76 7.18
N ARG A 435 -23.54 6.82 6.74
CA ARG A 435 -23.47 8.07 7.52
C ARG A 435 -24.67 8.98 7.28
N GLU A 436 -25.42 8.80 6.18
CA GLU A 436 -26.69 9.48 5.93
C GLU A 436 -27.90 8.55 6.17
N LYS A 437 -28.88 9.08 6.91
CA LYS A 437 -30.12 8.35 7.23
C LYS A 437 -30.92 8.03 5.97
N SER A 438 -31.00 8.97 5.03
CA SER A 438 -31.73 8.80 3.77
C SER A 438 -31.22 7.60 2.96
N GLY A 439 -29.91 7.36 2.95
CA GLY A 439 -29.30 6.22 2.27
C GLY A 439 -29.63 4.89 2.95
N ALA A 440 -29.53 4.86 4.29
CA ALA A 440 -29.88 3.66 5.06
C ALA A 440 -31.37 3.29 4.89
N ASP A 441 -32.25 4.26 5.01
CA ASP A 441 -33.68 4.09 4.81
C ASP A 441 -34.00 3.62 3.37
N TYR A 442 -33.29 4.16 2.36
CA TYR A 442 -33.48 3.73 0.97
C TYR A 442 -33.11 2.26 0.77
N ILE A 443 -31.96 1.84 1.25
CA ILE A 443 -31.50 0.44 1.13
C ILE A 443 -32.48 -0.51 1.83
N LYS A 444 -32.94 -0.14 3.02
CA LYS A 444 -33.90 -0.94 3.79
C LYS A 444 -35.24 -1.06 3.07
N ASN A 445 -35.80 0.05 2.63
CA ASN A 445 -37.15 0.09 2.09
C ASN A 445 -37.25 -0.45 0.65
N ASN A 446 -36.22 -0.23 -0.18
CA ASN A 446 -36.26 -0.59 -1.60
C ASN A 446 -35.57 -1.93 -1.91
N PHE A 447 -34.57 -2.32 -1.13
CA PHE A 447 -33.87 -3.59 -1.35
C PHE A 447 -34.21 -4.66 -0.33
N ASN A 448 -34.89 -4.32 0.74
CA ASN A 448 -35.19 -5.19 1.88
C ASN A 448 -33.86 -5.77 2.50
N ILE A 449 -32.86 -4.90 2.63
CA ILE A 449 -31.56 -5.21 3.22
C ILE A 449 -31.39 -4.31 4.45
N GLU A 450 -31.06 -4.91 5.59
CA GLU A 450 -30.84 -4.15 6.83
C GLU A 450 -29.61 -3.26 6.69
N ALA A 451 -29.80 -1.97 6.94
CA ALA A 451 -28.79 -0.93 6.94
C ALA A 451 -29.06 0.06 8.08
N GLU A 452 -28.01 0.42 8.80
CA GLU A 452 -28.10 1.31 9.95
C GLU A 452 -27.44 2.67 9.68
N ASN A 453 -27.98 3.72 10.29
CA ASN A 453 -27.33 5.04 10.26
C ASN A 453 -26.42 5.20 11.47
N ILE A 454 -25.12 5.38 11.27
CA ILE A 454 -24.14 5.64 12.32
C ILE A 454 -23.34 6.91 12.03
N LEU A 455 -22.63 7.43 13.03
CA LEU A 455 -21.78 8.59 12.85
C LEU A 455 -20.64 8.34 11.86
N ASP A 456 -20.18 9.42 11.21
CA ASP A 456 -18.93 9.40 10.48
C ASP A 456 -17.76 9.05 11.43
N PRO A 457 -16.79 8.23 10.99
CA PRO A 457 -15.66 7.81 11.82
C PRO A 457 -14.88 8.95 12.49
N VAL A 458 -14.87 10.16 11.93
CA VAL A 458 -14.19 11.30 12.57
C VAL A 458 -14.75 11.63 13.97
N PHE A 459 -16.02 11.33 14.25
CA PHE A 459 -16.61 11.49 15.59
C PHE A 459 -16.29 10.33 16.54
N LEU A 460 -15.86 9.18 16.01
CA LEU A 460 -15.63 7.97 16.81
C LEU A 460 -14.24 7.95 17.44
N LEU A 461 -13.30 8.69 16.89
CA LEU A 461 -11.96 8.78 17.43
C LEU A 461 -11.91 9.66 18.66
N ASP A 462 -11.00 9.38 19.58
CA ASP A 462 -10.75 10.25 20.72
C ASP A 462 -10.10 11.56 20.28
N ILE A 463 -10.50 12.69 20.89
CA ILE A 463 -9.95 14.00 20.53
C ILE A 463 -8.43 14.06 20.71
N ASN A 464 -7.88 13.34 21.68
CA ASN A 464 -6.44 13.25 21.92
C ASN A 464 -5.67 12.67 20.71
N GLU A 465 -6.29 11.84 19.89
CA GLU A 465 -5.66 11.33 18.65
C GLU A 465 -5.48 12.46 17.62
N TYR A 466 -6.44 13.38 17.51
CA TYR A 466 -6.28 14.59 16.68
C TYR A 466 -5.26 15.55 17.28
N GLU A 467 -5.23 15.70 18.59
CA GLU A 467 -4.20 16.48 19.27
C GLU A 467 -2.79 15.93 19.00
N ASN A 468 -2.64 14.62 18.94
CA ASN A 468 -1.36 13.99 18.60
C ASN A 468 -0.99 14.22 17.12
N LEU A 469 -1.95 14.26 16.20
CA LEU A 469 -1.68 14.67 14.82
C LEU A 469 -1.21 16.13 14.77
N ILE A 470 -1.89 17.04 15.46
CA ILE A 470 -1.57 18.47 15.52
C ILE A 470 -0.14 18.72 16.01
N LYS A 471 0.38 17.89 16.94
CA LYS A 471 1.79 18.00 17.40
C LYS A 471 2.81 17.82 16.27
N ASN A 472 2.43 17.16 15.18
CA ASN A 472 3.26 16.94 14.00
C ASN A 472 3.05 18.00 12.90
N SER A 473 2.30 19.08 13.20
CA SER A 473 2.12 20.20 12.29
C SER A 473 3.47 20.84 11.92
N THR A 474 3.60 21.27 10.68
CA THR A 474 4.76 22.02 10.18
C THR A 474 4.69 23.50 10.57
N LEU A 475 3.49 23.98 10.93
CA LEU A 475 3.27 25.35 11.37
C LEU A 475 3.73 25.55 12.82
N ASN A 476 4.28 26.71 13.12
CA ASN A 476 4.59 27.07 14.49
C ASN A 476 3.29 27.31 15.28
N GLN A 477 2.98 26.39 16.19
CA GLN A 477 1.73 26.43 16.95
C GLN A 477 1.50 27.74 17.73
N ASN A 478 2.57 28.42 18.17
CA ASN A 478 2.48 29.66 18.94
C ASN A 478 1.97 30.83 18.10
N ASP A 479 2.22 30.84 16.81
CA ASP A 479 1.77 31.90 15.89
C ASP A 479 0.26 31.91 15.71
N TYR A 480 -0.41 30.79 15.98
CA TYR A 480 -1.85 30.62 15.78
C TYR A 480 -2.65 30.58 17.09
N LYS A 481 -2.02 30.45 18.28
CA LYS A 481 -2.72 30.38 19.57
C LYS A 481 -3.36 31.69 19.98
N ASN A 482 -2.74 32.81 19.65
CA ASN A 482 -3.14 34.15 20.09
C ASN A 482 -3.79 34.96 18.98
N ASP A 483 -3.67 34.54 17.74
CA ASP A 483 -4.26 35.21 16.60
C ASP A 483 -5.75 34.84 16.45
N LYS A 484 -6.59 35.86 16.59
CA LYS A 484 -8.03 35.74 16.38
C LYS A 484 -8.34 35.82 14.89
N TYR A 485 -8.55 34.68 14.25
CA TYR A 485 -8.85 34.62 12.82
C TYR A 485 -10.11 33.83 12.52
N ILE A 486 -10.66 34.10 11.34
CA ILE A 486 -11.70 33.29 10.69
C ILE A 486 -11.02 32.29 9.79
N PHE A 487 -11.29 30.99 10.00
CA PHE A 487 -10.82 29.95 9.11
C PHE A 487 -11.88 29.60 8.09
N CYS A 488 -11.51 29.60 6.79
CA CYS A 488 -12.39 29.28 5.69
C CYS A 488 -11.94 28.02 4.96
N TYR A 489 -12.85 27.05 4.86
CA TYR A 489 -12.65 25.84 4.11
C TYR A 489 -13.76 25.66 3.09
N PHE A 490 -13.47 25.96 1.80
CA PHE A 490 -14.42 26.01 0.72
C PHE A 490 -14.01 25.13 -0.45
N TYR A 491 -14.96 24.37 -0.98
CA TYR A 491 -14.90 23.81 -2.33
C TYR A 491 -15.26 24.85 -3.39
N ASN A 492 -16.28 25.70 -3.14
CA ASN A 492 -16.60 26.82 -4.01
C ASN A 492 -15.78 28.06 -3.64
N ARG A 493 -14.80 28.39 -4.45
CA ARG A 493 -13.90 29.55 -4.21
C ARG A 493 -14.56 30.93 -4.37
N GLU A 494 -15.73 31.02 -4.96
CA GLU A 494 -16.50 32.28 -5.08
C GLU A 494 -16.91 32.84 -3.70
N TYR A 495 -16.95 32.01 -2.66
CA TYR A 495 -17.27 32.44 -1.30
C TYR A 495 -16.15 33.24 -0.61
N ILE A 496 -14.94 33.26 -1.15
CA ILE A 496 -13.78 33.92 -0.53
C ILE A 496 -14.00 35.42 -0.43
N ASP A 497 -14.50 36.07 -1.46
CA ASP A 497 -14.73 37.53 -1.45
C ASP A 497 -15.78 37.92 -0.40
N LYS A 498 -16.87 37.17 -0.30
CA LYS A 498 -17.89 37.38 0.75
C LYS A 498 -17.36 37.11 2.15
N ALA A 499 -16.51 36.11 2.33
CA ALA A 499 -15.86 35.81 3.61
C ALA A 499 -14.89 36.93 4.00
N ASN A 500 -14.20 37.56 3.05
CA ASN A 500 -13.37 38.75 3.30
C ASN A 500 -14.21 39.94 3.77
N ILE A 501 -15.40 40.17 3.21
CA ILE A 501 -16.32 41.23 3.67
C ILE A 501 -16.73 41.00 5.12
N ILE A 502 -17.06 39.74 5.48
CA ILE A 502 -17.40 39.34 6.85
C ILE A 502 -16.23 39.61 7.78
N ALA A 503 -15.02 39.17 7.40
CA ALA A 503 -13.82 39.32 8.22
C ALA A 503 -13.51 40.81 8.48
N ASN A 504 -13.63 41.67 7.45
CA ASN A 504 -13.45 43.11 7.57
C ASN A 504 -14.48 43.74 8.55
N LYS A 505 -15.77 43.35 8.43
CA LYS A 505 -16.82 43.81 9.35
C LYS A 505 -16.59 43.38 10.80
N LEU A 506 -15.95 42.22 11.03
CA LEU A 506 -15.61 41.70 12.36
C LEU A 506 -14.23 42.16 12.84
N ASN A 507 -13.48 42.91 12.05
CA ASN A 507 -12.09 43.30 12.29
C ASN A 507 -11.20 42.08 12.64
N LYS A 508 -11.30 41.02 11.84
CA LYS A 508 -10.56 39.76 12.01
C LYS A 508 -9.76 39.44 10.76
N LYS A 509 -8.61 38.79 11.00
CA LYS A 509 -7.82 38.15 9.94
C LYS A 509 -8.61 36.96 9.36
N ILE A 510 -8.43 36.68 8.07
CA ILE A 510 -8.96 35.50 7.42
C ILE A 510 -7.81 34.58 7.00
N ILE A 511 -8.00 33.27 7.19
CA ILE A 511 -7.14 32.21 6.66
C ILE A 511 -8.00 31.28 5.82
N VAL A 512 -7.68 31.18 4.54
CA VAL A 512 -8.40 30.30 3.59
C VAL A 512 -7.56 29.07 3.33
N SER A 513 -8.12 27.91 3.53
CA SER A 513 -7.46 26.63 3.20
C SER A 513 -7.14 26.55 1.72
N THR A 514 -5.92 26.16 1.38
CA THR A 514 -5.48 25.94 -0.01
C THR A 514 -5.87 24.57 -0.55
N ILE A 515 -6.28 23.65 0.36
CA ILE A 515 -6.53 22.23 0.09
C ILE A 515 -5.22 21.50 -0.35
N GLN A 516 -4.07 22.05 0.01
CA GLN A 516 -2.75 21.48 -0.27
C GLN A 516 -1.84 21.40 0.97
N GLU A 517 -2.23 22.04 2.09
CA GLU A 517 -1.51 21.95 3.34
C GLU A 517 -1.59 20.51 3.92
N PRO A 518 -0.59 20.06 4.70
CA PRO A 518 -0.67 18.81 5.45
C PRO A 518 -1.94 18.74 6.33
N ALA A 519 -2.50 17.57 6.51
CA ALA A 519 -3.72 17.40 7.32
C ALA A 519 -3.53 17.84 8.77
N GLU A 520 -2.31 17.71 9.30
CA GLU A 520 -1.92 18.15 10.62
C GLU A 520 -1.98 19.68 10.75
N ASP A 521 -1.58 20.39 9.69
CA ASP A 521 -1.64 21.86 9.63
C ASP A 521 -3.09 22.33 9.54
N TRP A 522 -3.88 21.67 8.70
CA TRP A 522 -5.31 21.95 8.59
C TRP A 522 -6.04 21.77 9.93
N LEU A 523 -5.76 20.67 10.65
CA LEU A 523 -6.32 20.44 11.98
C LEU A 523 -5.92 21.53 12.99
N LEU A 524 -4.67 21.99 12.96
CA LEU A 524 -4.17 23.09 13.78
C LEU A 524 -4.95 24.37 13.51
N LEU A 525 -5.15 24.71 12.22
CA LEU A 525 -5.87 25.90 11.80
C LEU A 525 -7.35 25.85 12.19
N VAL A 526 -8.01 24.72 12.03
CA VAL A 526 -9.40 24.53 12.48
C VAL A 526 -9.51 24.68 14.01
N LYS A 527 -8.62 24.01 14.75
CA LYS A 527 -8.64 24.03 16.23
C LYS A 527 -8.46 25.41 16.82
N ASN A 528 -7.59 26.24 16.25
CA ASN A 528 -7.25 27.54 16.80
C ASN A 528 -8.10 28.70 16.23
N ALA A 529 -8.94 28.46 15.24
CA ALA A 529 -9.84 29.45 14.69
C ALA A 529 -10.83 29.97 15.73
N ASP A 530 -11.14 31.27 15.70
CA ASP A 530 -12.25 31.87 16.47
C ASP A 530 -13.59 31.47 15.88
N PHE A 531 -13.63 31.41 14.56
CA PHE A 531 -14.83 31.15 13.78
C PHE A 531 -14.50 30.41 12.48
N ILE A 532 -15.40 29.53 12.06
CA ILE A 532 -15.21 28.73 10.84
C ILE A 532 -16.35 29.02 9.86
N ILE A 533 -15.99 29.25 8.58
CA ILE A 533 -16.93 29.34 7.48
C ILE A 533 -16.58 28.20 6.50
N THR A 534 -17.54 27.35 6.20
CA THR A 534 -17.30 26.18 5.33
C THR A 534 -18.52 25.90 4.45
N ASP A 535 -18.28 25.27 3.29
CA ASP A 535 -19.34 24.65 2.45
C ASP A 535 -19.22 23.12 2.43
N GLY A 536 -18.30 22.56 3.23
CA GLY A 536 -17.98 21.13 3.25
C GLY A 536 -18.44 20.39 4.48
N PHE A 537 -18.77 19.11 4.30
CA PHE A 537 -19.24 18.23 5.38
C PHE A 537 -18.19 18.11 6.51
N HIS A 538 -16.94 17.85 6.19
CA HIS A 538 -15.91 17.65 7.23
C HIS A 538 -15.45 18.97 7.90
N GLY A 539 -15.55 20.10 7.21
CA GLY A 539 -15.41 21.41 7.84
C GLY A 539 -16.43 21.60 8.96
N THR A 540 -17.67 21.18 8.72
CA THR A 540 -18.74 21.17 9.71
C THR A 540 -18.45 20.18 10.84
N CYS A 541 -18.04 18.94 10.54
CA CYS A 541 -17.73 17.91 11.54
C CYS A 541 -16.60 18.37 12.49
N PHE A 542 -15.50 18.87 11.97
CA PHE A 542 -14.38 19.30 12.81
C PHE A 542 -14.67 20.62 13.57
N SER A 543 -15.57 21.46 13.07
CA SER A 543 -16.09 22.59 13.85
C SER A 543 -16.80 22.09 15.12
N ILE A 544 -17.60 21.04 15.00
CA ILE A 544 -18.29 20.42 16.14
C ILE A 544 -17.27 19.73 17.08
N ILE A 545 -16.34 18.93 16.54
CA ILE A 545 -15.34 18.19 17.31
C ILE A 545 -14.46 19.13 18.15
N PHE A 546 -14.05 20.28 17.58
CA PHE A 546 -13.21 21.27 18.29
C PHE A 546 -14.02 22.37 18.99
N ASN A 547 -15.33 22.24 19.12
CA ASN A 547 -16.23 23.18 19.78
C ASN A 547 -16.08 24.63 19.24
N LYS A 548 -16.09 24.76 17.92
CA LYS A 548 -15.92 26.06 17.23
C LYS A 548 -17.25 26.70 16.86
N LYS A 549 -17.32 28.02 16.95
CA LYS A 549 -18.40 28.77 16.28
C LYS A 549 -18.24 28.58 14.78
N PHE A 550 -19.32 28.30 14.09
CA PHE A 550 -19.27 28.07 12.65
C PHE A 550 -20.59 28.38 11.94
N ILE A 551 -20.51 28.60 10.66
CA ILE A 551 -21.61 28.48 9.71
C ILE A 551 -21.20 27.57 8.56
N CYS A 552 -22.18 26.86 8.03
CA CYS A 552 -22.06 26.13 6.78
C CYS A 552 -22.89 26.85 5.73
N VAL A 553 -22.25 27.26 4.61
CA VAL A 553 -22.97 27.83 3.48
C VAL A 553 -23.39 26.74 2.51
N ARG A 554 -24.62 26.81 2.03
CA ARG A 554 -25.13 25.86 1.04
C ARG A 554 -24.33 25.94 -0.25
N ASN A 555 -23.83 24.81 -0.73
CA ASN A 555 -23.15 24.68 -1.99
C ASN A 555 -24.06 24.04 -3.04
N ASP A 556 -24.57 24.83 -3.99
CA ASP A 556 -25.50 24.34 -5.00
C ASP A 556 -24.83 23.43 -6.06
N TYR A 557 -23.51 23.46 -6.18
CA TYR A 557 -22.73 22.56 -7.06
C TYR A 557 -22.59 21.15 -6.49
N TYR A 558 -22.63 21.00 -5.15
CA TYR A 558 -22.49 19.71 -4.45
C TYR A 558 -23.72 19.42 -3.57
N GLN A 559 -24.87 19.22 -4.19
CA GLN A 559 -26.13 18.93 -3.45
C GLN A 559 -26.05 17.66 -2.59
N SER A 560 -25.18 16.70 -2.97
CA SER A 560 -24.92 15.51 -2.20
C SER A 560 -24.36 15.80 -0.79
N ASP A 561 -23.63 16.89 -0.61
CA ASP A 561 -23.08 17.27 0.70
C ASP A 561 -24.15 17.84 1.62
N LEU A 562 -25.16 18.50 1.07
CA LEU A 562 -26.19 19.15 1.87
C LEU A 562 -26.99 18.16 2.73
N ASN A 563 -27.33 16.98 2.21
CA ASN A 563 -28.08 15.98 2.97
C ASN A 563 -27.27 15.47 4.17
N ARG A 564 -25.98 15.18 3.97
CA ARG A 564 -25.07 14.72 5.03
C ARG A 564 -24.85 15.78 6.10
N ILE A 565 -24.69 17.05 5.68
CA ILE A 565 -24.55 18.19 6.59
C ILE A 565 -25.84 18.37 7.41
N LYS A 566 -27.01 18.30 6.77
CA LYS A 566 -28.28 18.37 7.46
C LYS A 566 -28.46 17.23 8.46
N ASP A 567 -28.16 16.00 8.09
CA ASP A 567 -28.31 14.85 8.97
C ASP A 567 -27.52 15.00 10.28
N ILE A 568 -26.26 15.40 10.20
CA ILE A 568 -25.47 15.62 11.43
C ILE A 568 -25.96 16.81 12.22
N LEU A 569 -26.33 17.93 11.58
CA LEU A 569 -26.79 19.12 12.28
C LEU A 569 -28.17 18.93 12.93
N VAL A 570 -29.07 18.16 12.31
CA VAL A 570 -30.33 17.75 12.93
C VAL A 570 -30.07 16.92 14.19
N LYS A 571 -29.16 15.93 14.11
CA LYS A 571 -28.79 15.12 15.28
C LYS A 571 -28.32 15.97 16.45
N VAL A 572 -27.53 17.01 16.20
CA VAL A 572 -26.97 17.87 17.25
C VAL A 572 -27.75 19.17 17.48
N LYS A 573 -28.93 19.32 16.87
CA LYS A 573 -29.84 20.50 17.00
C LYS A 573 -29.18 21.82 16.56
N LEU A 574 -28.42 21.81 15.47
CA LEU A 574 -27.71 22.95 14.92
C LEU A 574 -28.13 23.27 13.47
N GLU A 575 -29.35 22.96 13.06
CA GLU A 575 -29.86 23.18 11.71
C GLU A 575 -29.77 24.66 11.27
N ASN A 576 -29.87 25.57 12.25
CA ASN A 576 -29.74 27.00 12.04
C ASN A 576 -28.34 27.47 11.61
N ARG A 577 -27.33 26.57 11.67
CA ARG A 577 -25.97 26.85 11.22
C ARG A 577 -25.76 26.65 9.71
N VAL A 578 -26.75 26.10 8.99
CA VAL A 578 -26.77 26.08 7.53
C VAL A 578 -27.47 27.31 7.01
N ILE A 579 -26.77 28.12 6.21
CA ILE A 579 -27.31 29.31 5.57
C ILE A 579 -27.32 29.18 4.03
N PRO A 580 -28.36 29.69 3.37
CA PRO A 580 -28.44 29.60 1.90
C PRO A 580 -27.40 30.43 1.17
N SER A 581 -26.94 31.57 1.76
CA SER A 581 -25.95 32.46 1.19
C SER A 581 -25.17 33.19 2.28
N LEU A 582 -23.91 33.51 2.04
CA LEU A 582 -23.10 34.35 2.91
C LEU A 582 -23.63 35.78 3.04
N ASP A 583 -24.49 36.25 2.13
CA ASP A 583 -25.13 37.57 2.23
C ASP A 583 -25.95 37.68 3.52
N ILE A 584 -26.61 36.61 3.95
CA ILE A 584 -27.34 36.57 5.23
C ILE A 584 -26.39 36.82 6.42
N ALA A 585 -25.18 36.26 6.38
CA ALA A 585 -24.20 36.48 7.42
C ALA A 585 -23.58 37.90 7.32
N ILE A 586 -23.44 38.47 6.12
CA ILE A 586 -23.00 39.85 5.92
C ILE A 586 -24.00 40.84 6.50
N ASP A 587 -25.30 40.58 6.33
CA ASP A 587 -26.38 41.44 6.83
C ASP A 587 -26.64 41.25 8.33
N ASN A 588 -26.43 40.05 8.84
CA ASN A 588 -26.65 39.71 10.24
C ASN A 588 -25.46 38.99 10.85
N LEU A 589 -24.45 39.73 11.26
CA LEU A 589 -23.23 39.19 11.90
C LEU A 589 -23.51 38.44 13.20
N LYS A 590 -24.67 38.62 13.82
CA LYS A 590 -25.04 37.95 15.05
C LYS A 590 -25.06 36.43 14.89
N ILE A 591 -25.46 35.92 13.71
CA ILE A 591 -25.47 34.48 13.42
C ILE A 591 -24.08 33.85 13.55
N LEU A 592 -23.00 34.64 13.38
CA LEU A 592 -21.62 34.20 13.54
C LEU A 592 -21.17 34.18 14.99
N THR A 593 -21.68 35.13 15.81
CA THR A 593 -21.20 35.36 17.17
C THR A 593 -22.04 34.67 18.23
N ASP A 594 -23.25 34.22 17.90
CA ASP A 594 -24.12 33.49 18.83
C ASP A 594 -23.44 32.26 19.42
N GLU A 595 -23.58 32.13 20.74
CA GLU A 595 -23.00 31.02 21.48
C GLU A 595 -23.66 29.68 21.07
N ILE A 596 -22.84 28.65 21.05
CA ILE A 596 -23.28 27.26 20.78
C ILE A 596 -23.17 26.48 22.11
N ASN A 597 -24.25 25.82 22.51
CA ASN A 597 -24.27 25.00 23.72
C ASN A 597 -23.53 23.66 23.51
N TYR A 598 -22.22 23.71 23.46
CA TYR A 598 -21.40 22.51 23.23
C TYR A 598 -21.50 21.47 24.35
N LYS A 599 -21.96 21.80 25.52
CA LYS A 599 -22.19 20.82 26.61
C LYS A 599 -23.34 19.85 26.21
N GLU A 600 -24.43 20.37 25.66
CA GLU A 600 -25.52 19.55 25.18
C GLU A 600 -25.12 18.73 23.96
N ILE A 601 -24.43 19.36 23.01
CA ILE A 601 -23.95 18.71 21.77
C ILE A 601 -22.99 17.56 22.10
N SER A 602 -22.04 17.77 23.00
CA SER A 602 -21.10 16.73 23.42
C SER A 602 -21.83 15.52 24.04
N ASN A 603 -22.88 15.74 24.80
CA ASN A 603 -23.69 14.65 25.35
C ASN A 603 -24.37 13.85 24.24
N ILE A 604 -24.97 14.51 23.24
CA ILE A 604 -25.60 13.86 22.09
C ILE A 604 -24.55 13.06 21.29
N ILE A 605 -23.42 13.69 20.97
CA ILE A 605 -22.34 13.03 20.21
C ILE A 605 -21.79 11.82 20.97
N ASN A 606 -21.62 11.87 22.26
CA ASN A 606 -21.14 10.74 23.06
C ASN A 606 -22.10 9.55 23.01
N ILE A 607 -23.41 9.80 23.12
CA ILE A 607 -24.42 8.75 23.00
C ILE A 607 -24.39 8.11 21.61
N GLU A 608 -24.38 8.91 20.55
CA GLU A 608 -24.34 8.44 19.16
C GLU A 608 -23.00 7.71 18.85
N LYS A 609 -21.90 8.17 19.46
CA LYS A 609 -20.57 7.53 19.37
C LYS A 609 -20.61 6.13 19.99
N ASP A 610 -21.17 5.98 21.17
CA ASP A 610 -21.29 4.68 21.86
C ASP A 610 -22.16 3.71 21.04
N ILE A 611 -23.27 4.18 20.49
CA ILE A 611 -24.14 3.40 19.59
C ILE A 611 -23.34 2.95 18.36
N SER A 612 -22.63 3.86 17.72
CA SER A 612 -21.86 3.59 16.51
C SER A 612 -20.71 2.61 16.76
N ILE A 613 -19.94 2.79 17.83
CA ILE A 613 -18.84 1.89 18.23
C ILE A 613 -19.41 0.50 18.56
N LYS A 614 -20.51 0.43 19.30
CA LYS A 614 -21.18 -0.84 19.59
C LYS A 614 -21.59 -1.55 18.32
N TRP A 615 -22.19 -0.84 17.38
CA TRP A 615 -22.60 -1.41 16.09
C TRP A 615 -21.39 -1.98 15.33
N ILE A 616 -20.26 -1.24 15.27
CA ILE A 616 -19.03 -1.70 14.60
C ILE A 616 -18.51 -2.98 15.26
N LYS A 617 -18.44 -3.01 16.60
CA LYS A 617 -18.01 -4.20 17.35
C LYS A 617 -18.91 -5.40 17.11
N ASP A 618 -20.22 -5.19 17.07
CA ASP A 618 -21.19 -6.25 16.80
C ASP A 618 -21.07 -6.74 15.34
N ALA A 619 -20.89 -5.85 14.36
CA ALA A 619 -20.67 -6.20 12.96
C ALA A 619 -19.40 -7.04 12.76
N LEU A 620 -18.30 -6.70 13.46
CA LEU A 620 -17.07 -7.46 13.44
C LEU A 620 -17.22 -8.87 14.05
N LYS A 621 -18.06 -9.03 15.08
CA LYS A 621 -18.31 -10.31 15.76
C LYS A 621 -19.33 -11.19 15.03
N LYS A 622 -20.25 -10.65 14.24
CA LYS A 622 -21.24 -11.43 13.52
C LYS A 622 -20.57 -12.57 12.74
N PRO A 623 -21.15 -13.79 12.72
CA PRO A 623 -20.61 -14.87 11.92
C PRO A 623 -20.65 -14.53 10.43
N LYS A 624 -19.79 -15.18 9.65
CA LYS A 624 -19.82 -15.06 8.19
C LYS A 624 -21.19 -15.49 7.66
N LYS A 625 -21.75 -14.71 6.75
CA LYS A 625 -23.03 -15.03 6.13
C LYS A 625 -22.82 -16.22 5.18
N LYS A 626 -23.60 -17.27 5.31
CA LYS A 626 -23.65 -18.36 4.33
C LYS A 626 -24.53 -17.90 3.18
N TYR A 627 -24.02 -17.94 1.97
CA TYR A 627 -24.76 -17.60 0.76
C TYR A 627 -25.24 -18.87 0.08
N ASP A 628 -26.55 -18.97 -0.12
CA ASP A 628 -27.12 -19.95 -1.05
C ASP A 628 -27.07 -19.35 -2.47
N TYR A 629 -26.33 -19.97 -3.34
CA TYR A 629 -25.72 -19.31 -4.49
C TYR A 629 -26.64 -19.11 -5.68
N ASN A 630 -27.80 -19.70 -5.77
CA ASN A 630 -28.26 -20.01 -7.10
C ASN A 630 -29.67 -19.64 -7.56
N SER A 631 -30.64 -19.45 -6.74
CA SER A 631 -31.97 -19.40 -7.38
C SER A 631 -32.50 -17.99 -7.55
N ASP A 632 -32.40 -17.16 -6.52
CA ASP A 632 -33.26 -15.98 -6.47
C ASP A 632 -32.80 -14.81 -7.37
N VAL A 633 -31.50 -14.52 -7.46
CA VAL A 633 -31.03 -13.40 -8.28
C VAL A 633 -31.05 -13.74 -9.78
N ILE A 634 -30.62 -14.94 -10.12
CA ILE A 634 -30.64 -15.40 -11.54
C ILE A 634 -32.06 -15.58 -11.99
N ASN A 635 -32.93 -16.17 -11.17
CA ASN A 635 -34.36 -16.33 -11.49
C ASN A 635 -35.08 -14.97 -11.52
N TYR A 636 -34.73 -14.04 -10.65
CA TYR A 636 -35.26 -12.68 -10.68
C TYR A 636 -34.81 -11.93 -11.96
N LEU A 637 -33.50 -12.02 -12.31
CA LEU A 637 -32.99 -11.45 -13.54
C LEU A 637 -33.60 -12.06 -14.80
N ILE A 638 -33.86 -13.37 -14.82
CA ILE A 638 -34.51 -14.07 -15.91
C ILE A 638 -36.00 -13.68 -16.01
N LYS A 639 -36.68 -13.45 -14.88
CA LYS A 639 -38.09 -13.13 -14.84
C LYS A 639 -38.41 -11.69 -15.26
N GLU A 640 -37.55 -10.71 -14.97
CA GLU A 640 -37.77 -9.31 -15.38
C GLU A 640 -37.25 -8.95 -16.78
N ASN A 641 -36.41 -9.77 -17.39
CA ASN A 641 -35.70 -9.40 -18.61
C ASN A 641 -35.93 -10.31 -19.82
N ASN A 642 -37.13 -10.73 -20.05
CA ASN A 642 -37.47 -11.41 -21.33
C ASN A 642 -37.31 -10.52 -22.59
N GLU A 643 -36.83 -9.26 -22.45
CA GLU A 643 -36.73 -8.32 -23.59
C GLU A 643 -35.32 -7.86 -23.99
N LYS A 644 -34.23 -8.21 -23.28
CA LYS A 644 -32.88 -7.74 -23.63
C LYS A 644 -31.77 -8.77 -23.43
N GLU A 645 -31.54 -9.64 -24.41
CA GLU A 645 -30.46 -10.65 -24.41
C GLU A 645 -29.04 -10.08 -24.20
N SER A 646 -28.76 -8.84 -24.60
CA SER A 646 -27.45 -8.24 -24.48
C SER A 646 -27.08 -7.82 -23.04
N GLU A 647 -28.06 -7.38 -22.27
CA GLU A 647 -27.91 -6.93 -20.87
C GLU A 647 -27.76 -8.13 -19.94
N ILE A 648 -28.50 -9.21 -20.23
CA ILE A 648 -28.38 -10.51 -19.53
C ILE A 648 -26.97 -11.10 -19.78
N HIS A 649 -26.41 -10.94 -20.96
CA HIS A 649 -25.06 -11.41 -21.27
C HIS A 649 -23.99 -10.64 -20.49
N TYR A 650 -24.12 -9.33 -20.35
CA TYR A 650 -23.25 -8.49 -19.52
C TYR A 650 -23.30 -8.91 -18.05
N LEU A 651 -24.51 -9.05 -17.49
CA LEU A 651 -24.70 -9.45 -16.09
C LEU A 651 -24.23 -10.89 -15.82
N ARG A 652 -24.44 -11.81 -16.75
CA ARG A 652 -23.88 -13.17 -16.69
C ARG A 652 -22.36 -13.16 -16.72
N ASN A 653 -21.73 -12.31 -17.54
CA ASN A 653 -20.27 -12.18 -17.57
C ASN A 653 -19.73 -11.58 -16.26
N CYS A 654 -20.44 -10.65 -15.64
CA CYS A 654 -20.08 -10.11 -14.33
C CYS A 654 -20.23 -11.15 -13.21
N ILE A 655 -21.26 -12.00 -13.28
CA ILE A 655 -21.52 -13.06 -12.30
C ILE A 655 -20.65 -14.29 -12.57
N ASP A 656 -20.59 -14.76 -13.80
CA ASP A 656 -19.83 -15.97 -14.23
C ASP A 656 -18.33 -15.75 -14.29
N GLY A 657 -17.86 -14.55 -14.57
CA GLY A 657 -16.43 -14.21 -14.59
C GLY A 657 -15.76 -14.33 -13.21
N LYS A 658 -16.54 -14.41 -12.13
CA LYS A 658 -16.10 -14.48 -10.75
C LYS A 658 -16.19 -15.88 -10.12
N GLN A 659 -16.67 -16.86 -10.85
CA GLN A 659 -16.73 -18.24 -10.37
C GLN A 659 -15.80 -19.14 -11.19
N ASN A 660 -14.95 -19.91 -10.50
CA ASN A 660 -14.20 -21.03 -11.09
C ASN A 660 -15.17 -22.21 -11.36
N TRP A 661 -16.10 -22.00 -12.31
CA TRP A 661 -16.93 -23.10 -12.78
C TRP A 661 -16.17 -23.86 -13.87
N ILE A 662 -15.92 -25.12 -13.67
CA ILE A 662 -15.59 -26.04 -14.75
C ILE A 662 -16.85 -26.18 -15.58
N LYS A 663 -16.95 -25.43 -16.69
CA LYS A 663 -18.04 -25.60 -17.65
C LYS A 663 -17.87 -26.95 -18.33
N LEU A 664 -18.67 -27.92 -17.92
CA LEU A 664 -18.60 -29.27 -18.48
C LEU A 664 -19.10 -29.30 -19.95
N PHE A 665 -20.13 -28.50 -20.27
CA PHE A 665 -20.71 -28.40 -21.61
C PHE A 665 -21.28 -26.99 -21.86
N GLY A 666 -21.13 -26.49 -23.10
CA GLY A 666 -21.80 -25.25 -23.51
C GLY A 666 -21.33 -24.74 -24.87
N ILE A 667 -22.20 -24.04 -25.59
CA ILE A 667 -21.89 -23.34 -26.83
C ILE A 667 -22.23 -21.87 -26.65
N TYR A 668 -21.26 -20.98 -26.90
CA TYR A 668 -21.41 -19.54 -26.77
C TYR A 668 -20.93 -18.88 -28.07
N ASN A 669 -21.55 -17.77 -28.44
CA ASN A 669 -21.07 -16.97 -29.56
C ASN A 669 -20.79 -15.53 -29.11
N THR A 670 -19.69 -14.97 -29.59
CA THR A 670 -19.38 -13.55 -29.56
C THR A 670 -19.51 -13.02 -31.00
N LYS A 671 -19.32 -11.71 -31.19
CA LYS A 671 -19.39 -11.09 -32.51
C LYS A 671 -18.45 -11.80 -33.54
N ASP A 672 -17.28 -12.26 -33.09
CA ASP A 672 -16.23 -12.76 -33.95
C ASP A 672 -15.89 -14.26 -33.76
N TYR A 673 -16.37 -14.89 -32.66
CA TYR A 673 -15.98 -16.25 -32.29
C TYR A 673 -17.16 -17.07 -31.77
N LEU A 674 -17.21 -18.34 -32.20
CA LEU A 674 -18.05 -19.39 -31.62
C LEU A 674 -17.22 -20.22 -30.65
N MET A 675 -17.64 -20.31 -29.39
CA MET A 675 -16.90 -20.97 -28.29
C MET A 675 -17.65 -22.22 -27.85
N PHE A 676 -16.95 -23.34 -27.79
CA PHE A 676 -17.43 -24.64 -27.29
C PHE A 676 -16.72 -24.94 -25.97
N TYR A 677 -17.46 -25.36 -25.00
CA TYR A 677 -16.91 -25.92 -23.75
C TYR A 677 -17.29 -27.39 -23.68
N LEU A 678 -16.28 -28.25 -23.55
CA LEU A 678 -16.44 -29.69 -23.42
C LEU A 678 -15.50 -30.21 -22.35
N PHE A 679 -16.05 -30.73 -21.23
CA PHE A 679 -15.29 -31.24 -20.09
C PHE A 679 -14.20 -30.29 -19.57
N GLY A 680 -14.51 -28.98 -19.48
CA GLY A 680 -13.56 -27.97 -19.04
C GLY A 680 -12.58 -27.46 -20.10
N ILE A 681 -12.58 -28.01 -21.30
CA ILE A 681 -11.75 -27.56 -22.44
C ILE A 681 -12.52 -26.50 -23.22
N LYS A 682 -11.93 -25.33 -23.40
CA LYS A 682 -12.46 -24.27 -24.25
C LYS A 682 -11.88 -24.36 -25.66
N ILE A 683 -12.76 -24.51 -26.65
CA ILE A 683 -12.41 -24.44 -28.09
C ILE A 683 -13.05 -23.16 -28.63
N SER A 684 -12.26 -22.26 -29.19
CA SER A 684 -12.73 -21.03 -29.81
C SER A 684 -12.49 -21.08 -31.32
N LEU A 685 -13.56 -20.90 -32.11
CA LEU A 685 -13.48 -20.90 -33.58
C LEU A 685 -13.94 -19.53 -34.10
N LYS A 686 -13.15 -18.90 -34.94
CA LYS A 686 -13.52 -17.64 -35.58
C LYS A 686 -14.76 -17.83 -36.45
N ILE A 687 -15.74 -16.93 -36.35
CA ILE A 687 -16.95 -16.94 -37.18
C ILE A 687 -16.55 -16.56 -38.60
N ASN A 688 -16.54 -17.53 -39.49
CA ASN A 688 -16.37 -17.37 -40.94
C ASN A 688 -17.07 -18.53 -41.65
N GLU A 689 -17.32 -18.37 -42.92
CA GLU A 689 -18.05 -19.35 -43.74
C GLU A 689 -17.45 -20.78 -43.66
N LYS A 690 -16.12 -20.90 -43.69
CA LYS A 690 -15.41 -22.19 -43.64
C LYS A 690 -15.64 -22.90 -42.28
N ASN A 691 -15.56 -22.19 -41.18
CA ASN A 691 -15.71 -22.78 -39.84
C ASN A 691 -17.17 -23.10 -39.53
N ILE A 692 -18.10 -22.21 -39.89
CA ILE A 692 -19.54 -22.43 -39.71
C ILE A 692 -20.02 -23.61 -40.55
N ASN A 693 -19.57 -23.75 -41.80
CA ASN A 693 -19.90 -24.89 -42.63
C ASN A 693 -19.34 -26.22 -42.10
N LYS A 694 -18.12 -26.24 -41.55
CA LYS A 694 -17.56 -27.42 -40.88
C LYS A 694 -18.40 -27.87 -39.71
N ILE A 695 -18.83 -26.93 -38.84
CA ILE A 695 -19.68 -27.24 -37.67
C ILE A 695 -21.07 -27.69 -38.11
N ALA A 696 -21.66 -26.98 -39.08
CA ALA A 696 -22.97 -27.33 -39.64
C ALA A 696 -23.00 -28.75 -40.21
N TRP A 697 -21.90 -29.25 -40.79
CA TRP A 697 -21.78 -30.59 -41.29
C TRP A 697 -22.04 -31.68 -40.25
N TRP A 698 -21.69 -31.41 -38.97
CA TRP A 698 -21.92 -32.34 -37.84
C TRP A 698 -23.35 -32.34 -37.32
N ILE A 699 -24.22 -31.44 -37.79
CA ILE A 699 -25.64 -31.40 -37.42
C ILE A 699 -26.40 -32.43 -38.30
N PRO A 700 -26.94 -33.52 -37.72
CA PRO A 700 -27.50 -34.61 -38.51
C PRO A 700 -28.81 -34.23 -39.23
N VAL A 701 -29.59 -33.31 -38.67
CA VAL A 701 -30.87 -32.90 -39.21
C VAL A 701 -30.72 -31.71 -40.15
N ARG A 702 -31.08 -31.88 -41.45
CA ARG A 702 -30.92 -30.86 -42.49
C ARG A 702 -31.54 -29.52 -42.13
N LYS A 703 -32.78 -29.51 -41.64
CA LYS A 703 -33.49 -28.28 -41.23
C LYS A 703 -32.78 -27.52 -40.10
N TRP A 704 -32.17 -28.22 -39.14
CA TRP A 704 -31.40 -27.61 -38.08
C TRP A 704 -30.03 -27.09 -38.58
N ARG A 705 -29.45 -27.76 -39.53
CA ARG A 705 -28.20 -27.37 -40.19
C ARG A 705 -28.36 -26.06 -40.96
N ASP A 706 -29.46 -25.95 -41.72
CA ASP A 706 -29.77 -24.75 -42.50
C ASP A 706 -30.14 -23.57 -41.55
N ASN A 707 -30.91 -23.82 -40.48
CA ASN A 707 -31.19 -22.83 -39.46
C ASN A 707 -29.92 -22.35 -38.75
N PHE A 708 -28.96 -23.24 -38.46
CA PHE A 708 -27.69 -22.88 -37.86
C PHE A 708 -26.86 -21.98 -38.80
N ARG A 709 -26.78 -22.26 -40.07
CA ARG A 709 -26.11 -21.40 -41.05
C ARG A 709 -26.78 -20.04 -41.16
N ASN A 710 -28.09 -20.00 -41.24
CA ASN A 710 -28.86 -18.77 -41.36
C ASN A 710 -28.70 -17.86 -40.15
N LYS A 711 -28.51 -18.42 -38.93
CA LYS A 711 -28.27 -17.66 -37.71
C LYS A 711 -27.00 -16.80 -37.78
N PHE A 712 -26.00 -17.20 -38.56
CA PHE A 712 -24.73 -16.48 -38.74
C PHE A 712 -24.68 -15.67 -40.05
N LYS A 713 -25.78 -15.62 -40.84
CA LYS A 713 -25.88 -14.88 -42.11
C LYS A 713 -24.70 -15.14 -43.06
N ILE A 714 -24.27 -16.39 -43.18
CA ILE A 714 -23.20 -16.85 -44.07
C ILE A 714 -23.83 -17.72 -45.20
#